data_e9ea2f2ae60d62bdfb6df6512d8667f5
#
_entry.id   e9ea2f2ae60d62bdfb6df6512d8667f5
#
_cell.length_a   1.000
_cell.length_b   1.000
_cell.length_c   1.000
_cell.angle_alpha   90.00
_cell.angle_beta   90.00
_cell.angle_gamma   90.00
#
_symmetry.space_group_name_H-M   'P 1'
#
loop_
_entity.id
_entity.type
_entity.pdbx_description
1 polymer ?
#
loop_
_entity_poly.entity_id
_entity_poly.type
_entity_poly.pdbx_seq_one_letter_code
_entity_poly.pdbx_strand_id
1 'polypeptide(L)'
;MQNLSKGRSAALLITVAALFTTNKSSIGTMQAQTKPCEAKSEYVFHGAGNPYLPLWEHLPDGEPRVFEDPDNPGKFRAYIIGSHDLRFNSYCGPDIRMWSAPVEDLSSWRDEGPIFTYNIDNQWDVMYAPDLVEVKENGKKVYYLYPHSRGRGRISLIAKSTRPDGPYTVVNATEDGRKALPESILGFDPSVFIENITDPKDPDYNIGFRAYGFWGFQHSTAAQLDQKAMYAKRPGTEVVDPFIPASRRYGVPFDPEGTVFPALYKGQKPGDFNFFEASSIRQVGNKYVMVFSGYSGPEYGLGSTNSALRYAFGDSPLGPWRSGGVLVDSRGVVLNEDGTKLVETNSAHNTHGSLQEINGQWYVFYHRPPRGFGFARQAMVAPVKIEWDKKSVADGGIVTIQGYDPYAKDNVWKAKDSKGHVYNGAEVTSEGFHIFGLDPYAYYSAGYACYMSNHRHMQDSWDWWDNNMNISSIKNKEIVGFKYFGFGGLEKDTKGIKAFSGAQKGNNTAINVFLTPQTDNAFKINVMIDGPWDNKTWKGKKIATINVPAGSAKTASKFTADVAKYVEGLKGKHAIYLVAEGNDDTELFTLHGIGFSSNTKSIERPVPPTISIEIDGEKLNMPSTPIRSTEQNGYCDVKHYAIEYNAKPDTKISNISVTSSDPSVKVVVEPIVDGVIKVIATYNELDKVYLIRVNQ
;
A
#
# COMPACT_ATOMS: atom_id res chain seq x y z
N MET A 1 15.30 18.80 44.49
CA MET A 1 16.71 18.73 44.04
C MET A 1 16.70 18.13 42.65
N GLN A 2 17.09 18.95 41.71
CA GLN A 2 17.11 18.69 40.29
C GLN A 2 18.13 17.61 39.92
N ASN A 3 17.80 16.74 38.98
CA ASN A 3 18.78 16.13 38.09
C ASN A 3 18.20 16.08 36.68
N LEU A 4 18.55 17.08 35.91
CA LEU A 4 18.47 17.11 34.45
C LEU A 4 19.61 16.23 33.91
N SER A 5 19.28 15.10 33.29
CA SER A 5 20.25 14.34 32.53
C SER A 5 20.47 15.03 31.17
N LYS A 6 21.63 15.63 31.00
CA LYS A 6 22.14 16.14 29.73
C LYS A 6 22.44 14.95 28.81
N GLY A 7 21.67 14.78 27.71
CA GLY A 7 22.03 13.91 26.61
C GLY A 7 23.38 14.33 26.02
N ARG A 8 24.36 13.45 26.01
CA ARG A 8 25.65 13.64 25.33
C ARG A 8 25.47 13.19 23.87
N SER A 9 25.57 14.13 22.93
CA SER A 9 25.75 13.82 21.52
C SER A 9 27.08 13.08 21.33
N ALA A 10 27.05 11.93 20.69
CA ALA A 10 28.27 11.21 20.35
C ALA A 10 28.77 11.75 18.98
N ALA A 11 29.93 12.37 18.97
CA ALA A 11 30.64 12.76 17.75
C ALA A 11 31.59 11.64 17.34
N LEU A 12 31.40 11.08 16.13
CA LEU A 12 32.33 10.15 15.52
C LEU A 12 33.21 10.91 14.52
N LEU A 13 34.49 11.10 14.85
CA LEU A 13 35.48 11.71 13.94
C LEU A 13 36.06 10.63 13.02
N ILE A 14 35.82 10.73 11.72
CA ILE A 14 36.44 9.86 10.73
C ILE A 14 37.42 10.69 9.88
N THR A 15 38.70 10.37 9.95
CA THR A 15 39.75 11.00 9.10
C THR A 15 39.94 10.12 7.86
N VAL A 16 39.68 10.63 6.68
CA VAL A 16 39.83 9.91 5.40
C VAL A 16 41.08 10.38 4.70
N ALA A 17 42.05 9.47 4.43
CA ALA A 17 43.18 9.69 3.56
C ALA A 17 42.83 9.30 2.12
N ALA A 18 42.91 10.25 1.19
CA ALA A 18 42.54 10.03 -0.21
C ALA A 18 43.66 9.31 -1.00
N LEU A 19 43.31 8.20 -1.62
CA LEU A 19 44.13 7.50 -2.63
C LEU A 19 43.47 7.66 -4.01
N PHE A 20 44.18 8.21 -4.96
CA PHE A 20 43.75 8.39 -6.35
C PHE A 20 44.15 7.17 -7.19
N THR A 21 43.17 6.55 -7.85
CA THR A 21 43.42 5.65 -9.00
C THR A 21 42.54 6.06 -10.18
N THR A 22 43.18 6.37 -11.31
CA THR A 22 42.50 6.69 -12.57
C THR A 22 42.20 5.41 -13.34
N ASN A 23 40.93 5.10 -13.60
CA ASN A 23 40.55 4.05 -14.54
C ASN A 23 39.92 4.65 -15.81
N LYS A 24 40.50 4.30 -16.95
CA LYS A 24 39.96 4.61 -18.28
C LYS A 24 38.79 3.68 -18.60
N SER A 25 37.64 4.22 -18.93
CA SER A 25 36.46 3.46 -19.37
C SER A 25 36.61 2.97 -20.82
N SER A 26 36.41 1.68 -21.02
CA SER A 26 36.22 1.07 -22.35
C SER A 26 34.71 1.20 -22.72
N ILE A 27 34.47 1.67 -23.95
CA ILE A 27 33.14 1.71 -24.55
C ILE A 27 32.73 0.27 -24.89
N GLY A 28 31.99 -0.38 -24.02
CA GLY A 28 31.33 -1.66 -24.30
C GLY A 28 29.91 -1.43 -24.86
N THR A 29 29.48 -2.32 -25.72
CA THR A 29 28.11 -2.38 -26.22
C THR A 29 27.13 -2.41 -25.03
N MET A 30 26.25 -1.40 -24.92
CA MET A 30 25.26 -1.30 -23.84
C MET A 30 24.21 -2.38 -24.06
N GLN A 31 24.19 -3.38 -23.19
CA GLN A 31 23.09 -4.33 -23.08
C GLN A 31 21.99 -3.75 -22.16
N ALA A 32 20.74 -4.15 -22.39
CA ALA A 32 19.63 -3.79 -21.50
C ALA A 32 19.93 -4.27 -20.06
N GLN A 33 19.75 -3.36 -19.10
CA GLN A 33 20.03 -3.63 -17.70
C GLN A 33 18.70 -3.92 -16.98
N THR A 34 18.57 -5.10 -16.43
CA THR A 34 17.39 -5.55 -15.68
C THR A 34 17.64 -5.65 -14.17
N LYS A 35 18.92 -5.57 -13.77
CA LYS A 35 19.27 -5.65 -12.36
C LYS A 35 19.02 -4.31 -11.67
N PRO A 36 18.23 -4.29 -10.57
CA PRO A 36 18.06 -3.09 -9.75
C PRO A 36 19.41 -2.56 -9.24
N CYS A 37 19.53 -1.24 -9.14
CA CYS A 37 20.71 -0.60 -8.56
C CYS A 37 20.73 -0.65 -7.03
N GLU A 38 19.55 -0.67 -6.43
CA GLU A 38 19.38 -0.74 -4.97
C GLU A 38 19.63 -2.18 -4.49
N ALA A 39 20.42 -2.32 -3.46
CA ALA A 39 20.63 -3.61 -2.82
C ALA A 39 19.37 -4.05 -2.07
N LYS A 40 19.19 -5.37 -1.90
CA LYS A 40 18.15 -5.92 -1.04
C LYS A 40 18.35 -5.42 0.39
N SER A 41 17.28 -4.93 1.00
CA SER A 41 17.28 -4.44 2.39
C SER A 41 17.09 -5.59 3.38
N GLU A 42 17.71 -5.49 4.55
CA GLU A 42 17.41 -6.34 5.71
C GLU A 42 16.28 -5.76 6.58
N TYR A 43 15.68 -4.66 6.15
CA TYR A 43 14.66 -3.96 6.89
C TYR A 43 13.38 -4.79 7.02
N VAL A 44 12.90 -4.90 8.26
CA VAL A 44 11.59 -5.49 8.57
C VAL A 44 10.73 -4.44 9.26
N PHE A 45 9.62 -4.12 8.64
CA PHE A 45 8.62 -3.24 9.22
C PHE A 45 7.70 -4.03 10.15
N HIS A 46 7.63 -3.63 11.40
CA HIS A 46 6.68 -4.15 12.36
C HIS A 46 5.51 -3.18 12.50
N GLY A 47 4.51 -3.34 11.65
CA GLY A 47 3.34 -2.49 11.59
C GLY A 47 2.11 -3.14 12.19
N ALA A 48 1.26 -2.31 12.80
CA ALA A 48 0.02 -2.78 13.41
C ALA A 48 -1.21 -2.05 12.86
N GLY A 49 -1.15 -1.55 11.64
CA GLY A 49 -2.25 -0.75 11.09
C GLY A 49 -2.46 -0.93 9.60
N ASN A 50 -3.32 -0.11 9.05
CA ASN A 50 -3.67 -0.04 7.65
C ASN A 50 -3.56 1.41 7.15
N PRO A 51 -2.58 1.75 6.32
CA PRO A 51 -1.72 0.92 5.48
C PRO A 51 -0.90 -0.11 6.27
N TYR A 52 -0.74 -1.31 5.68
CA TYR A 52 -0.01 -2.40 6.34
C TYR A 52 1.52 -2.36 6.07
N LEU A 53 1.97 -1.54 5.14
CA LEU A 53 3.37 -1.18 4.91
C LEU A 53 3.71 0.15 5.62
N PRO A 54 4.99 0.52 5.71
CA PRO A 54 5.38 1.81 6.26
C PRO A 54 4.61 2.97 5.61
N LEU A 55 4.29 4.01 6.37
CA LEU A 55 3.51 5.14 5.86
C LEU A 55 4.24 5.93 4.75
N TRP A 56 5.57 5.85 4.71
CA TRP A 56 6.39 6.43 3.64
C TRP A 56 6.47 5.55 2.39
N GLU A 57 6.03 4.28 2.46
CA GLU A 57 6.02 3.39 1.30
C GLU A 57 4.79 3.66 0.43
N HIS A 58 5.05 3.88 -0.84
CA HIS A 58 4.01 4.13 -1.83
C HIS A 58 4.00 3.01 -2.87
N LEU A 59 3.45 1.87 -2.47
CA LEU A 59 3.32 0.67 -3.28
C LEU A 59 1.85 0.48 -3.69
N PRO A 60 1.42 1.08 -4.81
CA PRO A 60 0.11 0.83 -5.40
C PRO A 60 0.10 -0.43 -6.26
N ASP A 61 -1.08 -0.71 -6.83
CA ASP A 61 -1.31 -1.74 -7.84
C ASP A 61 -0.87 -3.13 -7.34
N GLY A 62 -1.04 -3.34 -6.03
CA GLY A 62 -0.49 -4.50 -5.33
C GLY A 62 -1.19 -5.80 -5.70
N GLU A 63 -0.43 -6.76 -6.25
CA GLU A 63 -0.87 -8.12 -6.52
C GLU A 63 -0.38 -9.05 -5.40
N PRO A 64 -1.29 -9.59 -4.56
CA PRO A 64 -0.92 -10.47 -3.46
C PRO A 64 -0.72 -11.90 -3.94
N ARG A 65 0.30 -12.57 -3.39
CA ARG A 65 0.58 -13.99 -3.62
C ARG A 65 1.04 -14.66 -2.32
N VAL A 66 0.82 -15.95 -2.20
CA VAL A 66 1.41 -16.79 -1.14
C VAL A 66 2.30 -17.82 -1.80
N PHE A 67 3.59 -17.76 -1.49
CA PHE A 67 4.59 -18.71 -1.96
C PHE A 67 5.37 -19.32 -0.79
N GLU A 68 5.99 -20.47 -1.04
CA GLU A 68 6.97 -21.02 -0.11
C GLU A 68 8.16 -20.06 0.03
N ASP A 69 8.63 -19.85 1.25
CA ASP A 69 9.81 -19.06 1.54
C ASP A 69 11.06 -19.74 0.92
N PRO A 70 11.75 -19.10 -0.03
CA PRO A 70 12.89 -19.74 -0.71
C PRO A 70 14.08 -19.99 0.20
N ASP A 71 14.14 -19.33 1.36
CA ASP A 71 15.23 -19.46 2.34
C ASP A 71 14.84 -20.38 3.50
N ASN A 72 13.54 -20.73 3.64
CA ASN A 72 13.01 -21.57 4.70
C ASN A 72 12.01 -22.60 4.16
N PRO A 73 12.48 -23.72 3.56
CA PRO A 73 11.61 -24.72 2.95
C PRO A 73 10.52 -25.24 3.91
N GLY A 74 9.30 -25.36 3.41
CA GLY A 74 8.12 -25.75 4.18
C GLY A 74 7.44 -24.60 4.96
N LYS A 75 8.01 -23.40 4.95
CA LYS A 75 7.39 -22.18 5.42
C LYS A 75 6.82 -21.38 4.26
N PHE A 76 5.79 -20.58 4.52
CA PHE A 76 5.14 -19.77 3.50
C PHE A 76 5.20 -18.29 3.88
N ARG A 77 5.23 -17.46 2.85
CA ARG A 77 5.15 -16.00 3.00
C ARG A 77 4.04 -15.46 2.13
N ALA A 78 3.35 -14.45 2.64
CA ALA A 78 2.52 -13.58 1.84
C ALA A 78 3.43 -12.53 1.19
N TYR A 79 3.38 -12.42 -0.13
CA TYR A 79 4.10 -11.43 -0.91
C TYR A 79 3.11 -10.40 -1.45
N ILE A 80 3.52 -9.14 -1.49
CA ILE A 80 2.84 -8.09 -2.22
C ILE A 80 3.81 -7.51 -3.24
N ILE A 81 3.41 -7.55 -4.51
CA ILE A 81 4.18 -7.07 -5.64
C ILE A 81 3.42 -5.90 -6.24
N GLY A 82 4.05 -4.75 -6.39
CA GLY A 82 3.38 -3.58 -6.93
C GLY A 82 4.30 -2.67 -7.74
N SER A 83 3.70 -1.72 -8.43
CA SER A 83 4.42 -0.57 -8.92
C SER A 83 4.88 0.31 -7.74
N HIS A 84 5.73 1.29 -8.01
CA HIS A 84 6.31 2.11 -6.96
C HIS A 84 6.12 3.59 -7.30
N ASP A 85 5.30 4.32 -6.53
CA ASP A 85 5.05 5.74 -6.75
C ASP A 85 6.23 6.58 -6.26
N LEU A 86 7.26 6.71 -7.08
CA LEU A 86 8.45 7.51 -6.81
C LEU A 86 8.43 8.91 -7.45
N ARG A 87 7.51 9.13 -8.37
CA ARG A 87 7.36 10.41 -9.07
C ARG A 87 6.18 11.18 -8.50
N PHE A 88 6.38 12.45 -8.13
CA PHE A 88 5.31 13.24 -7.50
C PHE A 88 4.33 13.88 -8.45
N ASN A 89 4.61 13.85 -9.74
CA ASN A 89 3.84 14.49 -10.79
C ASN A 89 3.27 13.50 -11.80
N SER A 90 3.47 12.20 -11.60
CA SER A 90 3.00 11.13 -12.47
C SER A 90 2.93 9.79 -11.75
N TYR A 91 2.16 8.85 -12.28
CA TYR A 91 2.03 7.50 -11.75
C TYR A 91 3.33 6.72 -11.81
N CYS A 92 3.55 5.90 -10.79
CA CYS A 92 4.56 4.87 -10.70
C CYS A 92 6.01 5.37 -10.79
N GLY A 93 6.93 4.47 -10.92
CA GLY A 93 8.37 4.71 -11.00
C GLY A 93 9.05 3.67 -11.89
N PRO A 94 10.37 3.59 -11.86
CA PRO A 94 11.13 2.73 -12.77
C PRO A 94 11.26 1.29 -12.29
N ASP A 95 10.71 0.92 -11.13
CA ASP A 95 10.85 -0.39 -10.53
C ASP A 95 9.52 -1.06 -10.19
N ILE A 96 9.57 -2.37 -10.15
CA ILE A 96 8.61 -3.22 -9.45
C ILE A 96 9.18 -3.51 -8.08
N ARG A 97 8.42 -3.18 -7.03
CA ARG A 97 8.82 -3.39 -5.64
C ARG A 97 8.05 -4.53 -5.00
N MET A 98 8.69 -5.20 -4.05
CA MET A 98 8.10 -6.32 -3.35
C MET A 98 8.33 -6.20 -1.84
N TRP A 99 7.30 -6.57 -1.09
CA TRP A 99 7.37 -6.81 0.35
C TRP A 99 6.81 -8.18 0.68
N SER A 100 7.25 -8.79 1.79
CA SER A 100 6.72 -10.07 2.20
C SER A 100 6.63 -10.22 3.71
N ALA A 101 5.66 -10.99 4.18
CA ALA A 101 5.49 -11.34 5.59
C ALA A 101 5.32 -12.85 5.76
N PRO A 102 5.81 -13.47 6.85
CA PRO A 102 5.44 -14.83 7.18
C PRO A 102 3.92 -14.94 7.31
N VAL A 103 3.31 -16.00 6.77
CA VAL A 103 1.85 -16.18 6.87
C VAL A 103 1.38 -16.33 8.33
N GLU A 104 2.25 -16.72 9.22
CA GLU A 104 2.01 -16.80 10.66
C GLU A 104 2.19 -15.47 11.41
N ASP A 105 2.73 -14.41 10.75
CA ASP A 105 2.88 -13.08 11.33
C ASP A 105 2.74 -11.98 10.28
N LEU A 106 1.51 -11.58 10.00
CA LEU A 106 1.17 -10.52 9.02
C LEU A 106 1.44 -9.10 9.54
N SER A 107 2.07 -8.96 10.71
CA SER A 107 2.57 -7.68 11.23
C SER A 107 4.04 -7.42 10.95
N SER A 108 4.77 -8.40 10.36
CA SER A 108 6.22 -8.35 10.13
C SER A 108 6.53 -8.39 8.64
N TRP A 109 6.54 -7.23 8.00
CA TRP A 109 6.78 -7.10 6.56
C TRP A 109 8.24 -6.80 6.26
N ARG A 110 8.92 -7.72 5.56
CA ARG A 110 10.30 -7.56 5.08
C ARG A 110 10.30 -6.83 3.73
N ASP A 111 11.16 -5.84 3.59
CA ASP A 111 11.42 -5.18 2.33
C ASP A 111 12.30 -6.09 1.44
N GLU A 112 11.71 -6.67 0.40
CA GLU A 112 12.46 -7.45 -0.59
C GLU A 112 13.15 -6.54 -1.62
N GLY A 113 12.86 -5.24 -1.56
CA GLY A 113 13.42 -4.23 -2.43
C GLY A 113 12.80 -4.20 -3.83
N PRO A 114 13.43 -3.47 -4.75
CA PRO A 114 13.08 -3.50 -6.16
C PRO A 114 13.52 -4.84 -6.76
N ILE A 115 12.56 -5.61 -7.26
CA ILE A 115 12.82 -6.93 -7.85
C ILE A 115 13.05 -6.88 -9.37
N PHE A 116 12.61 -5.81 -10.02
CA PHE A 116 12.74 -5.64 -11.47
C PHE A 116 12.80 -4.18 -11.88
N THR A 117 13.68 -3.90 -12.83
CA THR A 117 13.79 -2.62 -13.55
C THR A 117 14.13 -2.91 -15.00
N TYR A 118 13.94 -1.96 -15.90
CA TYR A 118 14.39 -2.08 -17.27
C TYR A 118 15.02 -0.77 -17.75
N ASN A 119 16.29 -0.83 -18.11
CA ASN A 119 17.06 0.29 -18.64
C ASN A 119 17.65 -0.08 -19.98
N ILE A 120 17.45 0.76 -20.97
CA ILE A 120 18.10 0.65 -22.26
C ILE A 120 18.53 2.03 -22.73
N ASP A 121 19.76 2.14 -23.25
CA ASP A 121 20.36 3.40 -23.69
C ASP A 121 20.36 4.50 -22.59
N ASN A 122 20.60 4.12 -21.34
CA ASN A 122 20.50 4.98 -20.16
C ASN A 122 19.11 5.62 -19.93
N GLN A 123 18.07 5.03 -20.48
CA GLN A 123 16.69 5.41 -20.24
C GLN A 123 15.99 4.31 -19.47
N TRP A 124 15.45 4.68 -18.31
CA TRP A 124 14.66 3.78 -17.47
C TRP A 124 13.21 3.76 -17.92
N ASP A 125 12.66 2.57 -18.09
CA ASP A 125 11.23 2.43 -18.29
C ASP A 125 10.48 2.70 -17.00
N VAL A 126 9.26 3.11 -17.10
CA VAL A 126 8.32 3.19 -15.97
C VAL A 126 7.55 1.88 -15.89
N MET A 127 7.52 1.28 -14.71
CA MET A 127 6.81 0.04 -14.43
C MET A 127 5.44 0.34 -13.85
N TYR A 128 4.40 -0.26 -14.43
CA TYR A 128 3.03 -0.11 -13.94
C TYR A 128 2.62 -1.41 -13.20
N ALA A 129 1.32 -1.64 -13.11
CA ALA A 129 0.73 -2.76 -12.39
C ALA A 129 1.30 -4.12 -12.82
N PRO A 130 2.06 -4.82 -11.97
CA PRO A 130 2.65 -6.11 -12.29
C PRO A 130 1.76 -7.28 -11.88
N ASP A 131 2.10 -8.46 -12.39
CA ASP A 131 1.69 -9.73 -11.81
C ASP A 131 2.85 -10.72 -11.73
N LEU A 132 2.73 -11.71 -10.84
CA LEU A 132 3.73 -12.74 -10.58
C LEU A 132 3.05 -14.08 -10.35
N VAL A 133 3.49 -15.13 -11.08
CA VAL A 133 2.96 -16.48 -10.91
C VAL A 133 4.08 -17.51 -10.74
N GLU A 134 3.79 -18.56 -9.98
CA GLU A 134 4.65 -19.74 -9.83
C GLU A 134 4.13 -20.86 -10.75
N VAL A 135 5.05 -21.51 -11.47
CA VAL A 135 4.79 -22.75 -12.20
C VAL A 135 5.89 -23.77 -11.89
N LYS A 136 5.68 -25.02 -12.28
CA LYS A 136 6.72 -26.05 -12.23
C LYS A 136 7.20 -26.38 -13.62
N GLU A 137 8.50 -26.21 -13.86
CA GLU A 137 9.17 -26.63 -15.09
C GLU A 137 10.19 -27.72 -14.76
N ASN A 138 10.05 -28.88 -15.39
CA ASN A 138 10.92 -30.02 -15.10
C ASN A 138 11.04 -30.35 -13.60
N GLY A 139 9.93 -30.23 -12.87
CA GLY A 139 9.84 -30.47 -11.43
C GLY A 139 10.39 -29.37 -10.52
N LYS A 140 10.93 -28.28 -11.07
CA LYS A 140 11.46 -27.14 -10.31
C LYS A 140 10.49 -25.97 -10.35
N LYS A 141 10.40 -25.22 -9.25
CA LYS A 141 9.65 -23.97 -9.19
C LYS A 141 10.29 -22.89 -10.05
N VAL A 142 9.49 -22.19 -10.78
CA VAL A 142 9.85 -21.07 -11.64
C VAL A 142 8.81 -19.98 -11.48
N TYR A 143 9.26 -18.74 -11.42
CA TYR A 143 8.43 -17.56 -11.24
C TYR A 143 8.47 -16.73 -12.51
N TYR A 144 7.29 -16.37 -13.02
CA TYR A 144 7.11 -15.48 -14.17
C TYR A 144 6.55 -14.15 -13.70
N LEU A 145 7.32 -13.09 -13.92
CA LEU A 145 6.95 -11.70 -13.65
C LEU A 145 6.46 -11.03 -14.93
N TYR A 146 5.32 -10.35 -14.83
CA TYR A 146 4.69 -9.54 -15.87
C TYR A 146 4.78 -8.06 -15.46
N PRO A 147 5.88 -7.36 -15.79
CA PRO A 147 6.21 -6.09 -15.15
C PRO A 147 5.48 -4.87 -15.72
N HIS A 148 4.67 -5.01 -16.78
CA HIS A 148 3.95 -3.93 -17.44
C HIS A 148 4.85 -2.72 -17.70
N SER A 149 5.90 -2.88 -18.51
CA SER A 149 6.77 -1.77 -18.91
C SER A 149 6.03 -0.75 -19.79
N ARG A 150 6.15 0.54 -19.50
CA ARG A 150 5.63 1.63 -20.33
C ARG A 150 6.58 2.02 -21.48
N GLY A 151 7.73 1.38 -21.57
CA GLY A 151 8.66 1.58 -22.66
C GLY A 151 8.06 1.24 -24.03
N ARG A 152 8.36 2.04 -25.04
CA ARG A 152 7.80 1.86 -26.39
C ARG A 152 8.10 0.46 -26.95
N GLY A 153 7.04 -0.32 -27.20
CA GLY A 153 7.14 -1.69 -27.70
C GLY A 153 7.53 -2.74 -26.64
N ARG A 154 7.55 -2.37 -25.34
CA ARG A 154 7.95 -3.24 -24.22
C ARG A 154 6.82 -3.61 -23.25
N ILE A 155 5.59 -3.21 -23.54
CA ILE A 155 4.45 -3.44 -22.66
C ILE A 155 4.24 -4.93 -22.33
N SER A 156 4.54 -5.81 -23.27
CA SER A 156 4.35 -7.27 -23.15
C SER A 156 5.65 -8.03 -22.77
N LEU A 157 6.67 -7.33 -22.26
CA LEU A 157 7.84 -8.01 -21.70
C LEU A 157 7.44 -8.87 -20.51
N ILE A 158 8.04 -10.05 -20.44
CA ILE A 158 7.98 -10.90 -19.25
C ILE A 158 9.37 -11.30 -18.81
N ALA A 159 9.52 -11.55 -17.52
CA ALA A 159 10.77 -11.97 -16.94
C ALA A 159 10.61 -13.23 -16.09
N LYS A 160 11.69 -13.98 -15.89
CA LYS A 160 11.71 -15.28 -15.25
C LYS A 160 12.76 -15.36 -14.16
N SER A 161 12.44 -16.04 -13.06
CA SER A 161 13.36 -16.31 -11.96
C SER A 161 13.11 -17.70 -11.36
N THR A 162 14.06 -18.22 -10.58
CA THR A 162 13.90 -19.40 -9.74
C THR A 162 13.49 -19.06 -8.31
N ARG A 163 13.37 -17.76 -8.00
CA ARG A 163 12.94 -17.24 -6.67
C ARG A 163 11.86 -16.17 -6.87
N PRO A 164 10.89 -16.05 -5.96
CA PRO A 164 9.87 -15.00 -6.05
C PRO A 164 10.44 -13.58 -5.94
N ASP A 165 11.52 -13.40 -5.19
CA ASP A 165 12.23 -12.14 -4.95
C ASP A 165 13.35 -11.86 -5.97
N GLY A 166 13.43 -12.64 -7.06
CA GLY A 166 14.40 -12.47 -8.14
C GLY A 166 15.78 -13.09 -7.85
N PRO A 167 16.83 -12.74 -8.62
CA PRO A 167 16.79 -11.80 -9.76
C PRO A 167 16.00 -12.34 -10.96
N TYR A 168 15.41 -11.43 -11.71
CA TYR A 168 14.62 -11.75 -12.90
C TYR A 168 15.37 -11.49 -14.21
N THR A 169 15.19 -12.38 -15.19
CA THR A 169 15.74 -12.25 -16.53
C THR A 169 14.63 -12.19 -17.56
N VAL A 170 14.61 -11.18 -18.42
CA VAL A 170 13.65 -11.06 -19.51
C VAL A 170 13.82 -12.21 -20.50
N VAL A 171 12.69 -12.82 -20.92
CA VAL A 171 12.73 -14.02 -21.77
C VAL A 171 12.10 -13.82 -23.15
N ASN A 172 11.47 -12.67 -23.41
CA ASN A 172 10.76 -12.39 -24.68
C ASN A 172 11.11 -11.01 -25.27
N ALA A 173 12.32 -10.52 -25.07
CA ALA A 173 12.80 -9.33 -25.75
C ALA A 173 13.44 -9.68 -27.10
N THR A 174 13.39 -8.73 -28.06
CA THR A 174 14.22 -8.77 -29.27
C THR A 174 15.69 -8.76 -28.88
N GLU A 175 16.57 -9.19 -29.79
CA GLU A 175 18.03 -9.31 -29.53
C GLU A 175 18.65 -8.00 -29.03
N ASP A 176 18.18 -6.87 -29.55
CA ASP A 176 18.61 -5.53 -29.12
C ASP A 176 17.93 -5.05 -27.82
N GLY A 177 17.04 -5.82 -27.23
CA GLY A 177 16.28 -5.49 -26.01
C GLY A 177 15.23 -4.39 -26.17
N ARG A 178 15.01 -3.87 -27.37
CA ARG A 178 14.20 -2.66 -27.57
C ARG A 178 12.70 -2.91 -27.61
N LYS A 179 12.27 -4.15 -27.87
CA LYS A 179 10.87 -4.52 -27.98
C LYS A 179 10.63 -5.91 -27.43
N ALA A 180 9.39 -6.20 -27.06
CA ALA A 180 8.94 -7.56 -26.89
C ALA A 180 8.84 -8.26 -28.24
N LEU A 181 8.97 -9.60 -28.25
CA LEU A 181 8.79 -10.43 -29.44
C LEU A 181 7.38 -10.26 -30.02
N PRO A 182 7.22 -10.35 -31.34
CA PRO A 182 5.93 -10.09 -32.01
C PRO A 182 4.76 -10.97 -31.53
N GLU A 183 5.04 -12.18 -31.11
CA GLU A 183 4.05 -13.15 -30.59
C GLU A 183 3.59 -12.86 -29.16
N SER A 184 4.18 -11.86 -28.48
CA SER A 184 3.84 -11.45 -27.14
C SER A 184 2.49 -10.71 -27.15
N ILE A 185 1.46 -11.25 -26.47
CA ILE A 185 0.08 -10.76 -26.58
C ILE A 185 -0.43 -9.97 -25.38
N LEU A 186 0.25 -10.04 -24.24
CA LEU A 186 -0.20 -9.37 -23.03
C LEU A 186 -0.07 -7.85 -23.18
N GLY A 187 -1.10 -7.14 -22.73
CA GLY A 187 -1.20 -5.69 -22.88
C GLY A 187 -1.18 -4.93 -21.55
N PHE A 188 -2.05 -3.95 -21.43
CA PHE A 188 -2.13 -3.03 -20.28
C PHE A 188 -2.64 -3.74 -19.03
N ASP A 189 -2.00 -3.55 -17.87
CA ASP A 189 -2.30 -4.18 -16.58
C ASP A 189 -2.46 -5.71 -16.71
N PRO A 190 -1.40 -6.43 -17.14
CA PRO A 190 -1.48 -7.85 -17.35
C PRO A 190 -1.63 -8.60 -16.03
N SER A 191 -2.46 -9.64 -16.04
CA SER A 191 -2.46 -10.65 -15.00
C SER A 191 -2.49 -12.06 -15.59
N VAL A 192 -2.00 -13.02 -14.83
CA VAL A 192 -1.96 -14.41 -15.24
C VAL A 192 -2.53 -15.32 -14.17
N PHE A 193 -3.38 -16.23 -14.58
CA PHE A 193 -3.91 -17.27 -13.74
C PHE A 193 -3.34 -18.63 -14.14
N ILE A 194 -2.88 -19.38 -13.15
CA ILE A 194 -2.39 -20.76 -13.33
C ILE A 194 -3.44 -21.72 -12.80
N GLU A 195 -4.00 -22.51 -13.68
CA GLU A 195 -4.88 -23.62 -13.36
C GLU A 195 -4.05 -24.91 -13.23
N ASN A 196 -4.00 -25.49 -12.03
CA ASN A 196 -3.32 -26.75 -11.83
C ASN A 196 -4.14 -27.91 -12.38
N ILE A 197 -3.53 -28.75 -13.22
CA ILE A 197 -4.17 -29.90 -13.84
C ILE A 197 -3.80 -31.16 -13.07
N THR A 198 -4.80 -31.79 -12.46
CA THR A 198 -4.64 -32.98 -11.62
C THR A 198 -5.34 -34.22 -12.17
N ASP A 199 -6.24 -34.08 -13.16
CA ASP A 199 -6.90 -35.22 -13.80
C ASP A 199 -5.96 -35.92 -14.80
N PRO A 200 -5.60 -37.20 -14.58
CA PRO A 200 -4.75 -37.94 -15.51
C PRO A 200 -5.31 -38.10 -16.94
N LYS A 201 -6.59 -37.87 -17.14
CA LYS A 201 -7.24 -37.91 -18.45
C LYS A 201 -7.14 -36.59 -19.22
N ASP A 202 -6.75 -35.52 -18.54
CA ASP A 202 -6.59 -34.22 -19.15
C ASP A 202 -5.35 -34.21 -20.08
N PRO A 203 -5.48 -33.68 -21.32
CA PRO A 203 -4.33 -33.62 -22.25
C PRO A 203 -3.14 -32.82 -21.71
N ASP A 204 -3.36 -31.92 -20.77
CA ASP A 204 -2.29 -31.10 -20.14
C ASP A 204 -1.76 -31.71 -18.84
N TYR A 205 -2.19 -32.91 -18.43
CA TYR A 205 -1.76 -33.56 -17.19
C TYR A 205 -0.24 -33.66 -17.05
N ASN A 206 0.44 -34.03 -18.15
CA ASN A 206 1.90 -34.17 -18.14
C ASN A 206 2.65 -32.84 -18.02
N ILE A 207 2.01 -31.71 -18.38
CA ILE A 207 2.52 -30.36 -18.18
C ILE A 207 2.21 -29.91 -16.77
N GLY A 208 1.08 -30.31 -16.23
CA GLY A 208 0.62 -30.07 -14.87
C GLY A 208 -0.13 -28.77 -14.65
N PHE A 209 -0.21 -27.90 -15.66
CA PHE A 209 -0.94 -26.63 -15.54
C PHE A 209 -1.42 -26.11 -16.90
N ARG A 210 -2.40 -25.18 -16.85
CA ARG A 210 -2.75 -24.23 -17.90
C ARG A 210 -2.52 -22.81 -17.41
N ALA A 211 -2.17 -21.93 -18.33
CA ALA A 211 -1.99 -20.51 -18.05
C ALA A 211 -3.01 -19.70 -18.87
N TYR A 212 -3.58 -18.67 -18.22
CA TYR A 212 -4.53 -17.74 -18.83
C TYR A 212 -4.08 -16.32 -18.55
N GLY A 213 -3.97 -15.49 -19.59
CA GLY A 213 -3.60 -14.09 -19.49
C GLY A 213 -4.82 -13.19 -19.64
N PHE A 214 -4.83 -12.10 -18.86
CA PHE A 214 -5.88 -11.07 -18.84
C PHE A 214 -5.23 -9.71 -18.89
N TRP A 215 -5.79 -8.78 -19.65
CA TRP A 215 -5.27 -7.41 -19.78
C TRP A 215 -6.32 -6.44 -20.31
N GLY A 216 -6.06 -5.15 -20.18
CA GLY A 216 -6.83 -4.12 -20.86
C GLY A 216 -7.16 -2.88 -20.04
N PHE A 217 -7.33 -1.77 -20.75
CA PHE A 217 -7.75 -0.48 -20.22
C PHE A 217 -9.06 -0.04 -20.84
N GLN A 218 -10.12 0.08 -20.04
CA GLN A 218 -11.51 0.35 -20.48
C GLN A 218 -12.03 -0.65 -21.53
N HIS A 219 -11.32 -1.72 -21.70
CA HIS A 219 -11.59 -2.81 -22.60
C HIS A 219 -10.83 -4.04 -22.12
N SER A 220 -11.51 -5.15 -21.96
CA SER A 220 -10.97 -6.37 -21.38
C SER A 220 -10.64 -7.41 -22.43
N THR A 221 -9.45 -7.98 -22.38
CA THR A 221 -9.01 -9.04 -23.28
C THR A 221 -8.44 -10.20 -22.47
N ALA A 222 -8.68 -11.43 -22.91
CA ALA A 222 -8.16 -12.64 -22.29
C ALA A 222 -7.75 -13.68 -23.34
N ALA A 223 -6.80 -14.53 -22.99
CA ALA A 223 -6.40 -15.67 -23.80
C ALA A 223 -5.81 -16.78 -22.95
N GLN A 224 -5.91 -18.01 -23.43
CA GLN A 224 -5.09 -19.09 -22.93
C GLN A 224 -3.67 -18.92 -23.46
N LEU A 225 -2.69 -18.98 -22.58
CA LEU A 225 -1.28 -18.81 -22.93
C LEU A 225 -0.62 -20.16 -23.27
N ASP A 226 0.39 -20.12 -24.11
CA ASP A 226 1.29 -21.24 -24.35
C ASP A 226 2.11 -21.52 -23.09
N GLN A 227 2.07 -22.74 -22.56
CA GLN A 227 2.71 -23.10 -21.30
C GLN A 227 4.25 -23.06 -21.33
N LYS A 228 4.86 -23.06 -22.52
CA LYS A 228 6.33 -22.95 -22.67
C LYS A 228 6.79 -21.52 -22.82
N ALA A 229 6.03 -20.72 -23.56
CA ALA A 229 6.37 -19.33 -23.82
C ALA A 229 5.89 -18.40 -22.68
N MET A 230 4.70 -18.65 -22.12
CA MET A 230 4.05 -17.85 -21.07
C MET A 230 3.73 -16.39 -21.46
N TYR A 231 4.03 -15.99 -22.69
CA TYR A 231 3.74 -14.67 -23.26
C TYR A 231 2.96 -14.73 -24.58
N ALA A 232 2.90 -15.88 -25.23
CA ALA A 232 2.21 -16.09 -26.50
C ALA A 232 0.86 -16.78 -26.30
N LYS A 233 -0.05 -16.60 -27.24
CA LYS A 233 -1.32 -17.32 -27.28
C LYS A 233 -1.06 -18.81 -27.53
N ARG A 234 -1.74 -19.69 -26.79
CA ARG A 234 -1.71 -21.13 -27.04
C ARG A 234 -2.23 -21.43 -28.45
N PRO A 235 -1.52 -22.25 -29.27
CA PRO A 235 -1.99 -22.66 -30.58
C PRO A 235 -3.34 -23.36 -30.49
N GLY A 236 -4.23 -23.08 -31.46
CA GLY A 236 -5.56 -23.68 -31.50
C GLY A 236 -6.60 -23.09 -30.54
N THR A 237 -6.26 -22.05 -29.78
CA THR A 237 -7.21 -21.32 -28.95
C THR A 237 -7.50 -19.92 -29.51
N GLU A 238 -8.60 -19.32 -29.06
CA GLU A 238 -9.01 -17.98 -29.48
C GLU A 238 -8.71 -16.94 -28.39
N VAL A 239 -8.57 -15.67 -28.81
CA VAL A 239 -8.55 -14.51 -27.90
C VAL A 239 -10.01 -14.17 -27.59
N VAL A 240 -10.32 -14.00 -26.31
CA VAL A 240 -11.64 -13.55 -25.85
C VAL A 240 -11.60 -12.04 -25.69
N ASP A 241 -12.32 -11.32 -26.55
CA ASP A 241 -12.30 -9.86 -26.62
C ASP A 241 -13.70 -9.31 -26.90
N PRO A 242 -14.40 -8.68 -25.95
CA PRO A 242 -14.02 -8.58 -24.53
C PRO A 242 -14.33 -9.86 -23.74
N PHE A 243 -13.62 -10.11 -22.63
CA PHE A 243 -13.97 -11.20 -21.74
C PHE A 243 -14.96 -10.77 -20.63
N ILE A 244 -15.00 -9.49 -20.27
CA ILE A 244 -16.00 -8.84 -19.40
C ILE A 244 -16.56 -7.63 -20.14
N PRO A 245 -17.90 -7.45 -20.16
CA PRO A 245 -18.51 -6.25 -20.73
C PRO A 245 -18.08 -4.99 -19.98
N ALA A 246 -17.65 -3.96 -20.71
CA ALA A 246 -17.32 -2.66 -20.16
C ALA A 246 -18.45 -1.66 -20.43
N SER A 247 -18.79 -0.83 -19.44
CA SER A 247 -19.73 0.28 -19.62
C SER A 247 -19.15 1.42 -20.47
N ARG A 248 -17.82 1.43 -20.58
CA ARG A 248 -17.03 2.33 -21.43
C ARG A 248 -15.97 1.53 -22.17
N ARG A 249 -15.74 1.90 -23.41
CA ARG A 249 -14.63 1.38 -24.22
C ARG A 249 -13.81 2.56 -24.73
N TYR A 250 -12.49 2.48 -24.65
CA TYR A 250 -11.62 3.53 -25.18
C TYR A 250 -11.89 3.78 -26.67
N GLY A 251 -12.19 5.04 -27.04
CA GLY A 251 -12.50 5.42 -28.41
C GLY A 251 -13.87 4.96 -28.95
N VAL A 252 -14.69 4.33 -28.11
CA VAL A 252 -16.06 3.90 -28.48
C VAL A 252 -17.07 4.62 -27.59
N PRO A 253 -18.22 5.07 -28.10
CA PRO A 253 -19.28 5.65 -27.27
C PRO A 253 -19.71 4.72 -26.15
N PHE A 254 -20.11 5.32 -25.03
CA PHE A 254 -20.69 4.59 -23.90
C PHE A 254 -21.95 3.84 -24.31
N ASP A 255 -22.01 2.54 -24.02
CA ASP A 255 -23.13 1.64 -24.32
C ASP A 255 -23.74 1.07 -23.04
N PRO A 256 -24.61 1.81 -22.33
CA PRO A 256 -25.20 1.36 -21.09
C PRO A 256 -26.20 0.21 -21.26
N GLU A 257 -26.76 0.05 -22.47
CA GLU A 257 -27.77 -0.98 -22.76
C GLU A 257 -27.18 -2.30 -23.25
N GLY A 258 -25.84 -2.37 -23.47
CA GLY A 258 -25.16 -3.60 -23.85
C GLY A 258 -25.45 -4.09 -25.26
N THR A 259 -25.75 -3.17 -26.19
CA THR A 259 -26.06 -3.55 -27.59
C THR A 259 -24.83 -4.06 -28.32
N VAL A 260 -23.62 -3.70 -27.89
CA VAL A 260 -22.33 -4.16 -28.45
C VAL A 260 -21.94 -5.55 -27.94
N PHE A 261 -22.51 -6.02 -26.82
CA PHE A 261 -22.17 -7.28 -26.17
C PHE A 261 -23.39 -8.19 -26.01
N PRO A 262 -24.05 -8.58 -27.12
CA PRO A 262 -25.24 -9.39 -27.02
C PRO A 262 -24.90 -10.81 -26.56
N ALA A 263 -25.75 -11.41 -25.77
CA ALA A 263 -25.90 -12.84 -25.50
C ALA A 263 -24.85 -13.56 -24.63
N LEU A 264 -23.63 -13.08 -24.41
CA LEU A 264 -22.64 -13.75 -23.52
C LEU A 264 -23.11 -13.83 -22.06
N TYR A 265 -23.98 -12.92 -21.64
CA TYR A 265 -24.39 -12.77 -20.25
C TYR A 265 -25.89 -12.55 -20.15
N LYS A 266 -26.67 -13.62 -20.38
CA LYS A 266 -28.14 -13.55 -20.32
C LYS A 266 -28.63 -12.85 -19.07
N GLY A 267 -29.38 -11.76 -19.26
CA GLY A 267 -29.97 -10.95 -18.18
C GLY A 267 -29.01 -10.00 -17.47
N GLN A 268 -27.79 -9.79 -17.99
CA GLN A 268 -26.83 -8.82 -17.47
C GLN A 268 -26.52 -7.73 -18.49
N LYS A 269 -26.15 -6.55 -18.00
CA LYS A 269 -25.79 -5.37 -18.79
C LYS A 269 -24.31 -5.00 -18.55
N PRO A 270 -23.64 -4.31 -19.47
CA PRO A 270 -22.30 -3.77 -19.24
C PRO A 270 -22.19 -2.95 -17.97
N GLY A 271 -23.23 -2.19 -17.61
CA GLY A 271 -23.30 -1.41 -16.36
C GLY A 271 -23.28 -2.25 -15.09
N ASP A 272 -23.60 -3.52 -15.14
CA ASP A 272 -23.52 -4.41 -13.98
C ASP A 272 -22.05 -4.73 -13.65
N PHE A 273 -21.16 -4.72 -14.63
CA PHE A 273 -19.73 -4.94 -14.47
C PHE A 273 -18.95 -3.65 -14.26
N ASN A 274 -19.19 -2.62 -15.05
CA ASN A 274 -18.51 -1.32 -14.99
C ASN A 274 -16.97 -1.44 -15.04
N PHE A 275 -16.46 -2.35 -15.87
CA PHE A 275 -15.03 -2.63 -16.00
C PHE A 275 -14.23 -1.38 -16.39
N PHE A 276 -13.09 -1.21 -15.73
CA PHE A 276 -12.13 -0.15 -16.05
C PHE A 276 -10.75 -0.73 -16.43
N GLU A 277 -10.07 -1.48 -15.52
CA GLU A 277 -8.74 -2.06 -15.72
C GLU A 277 -8.43 -3.14 -14.67
N ALA A 278 -7.19 -3.65 -14.63
CA ALA A 278 -6.63 -4.32 -13.47
C ALA A 278 -7.29 -5.67 -13.12
N SER A 279 -7.42 -6.54 -14.10
CA SER A 279 -7.99 -7.87 -13.90
C SER A 279 -7.07 -8.77 -13.09
N SER A 280 -7.61 -9.55 -12.15
CA SER A 280 -6.91 -10.62 -11.44
C SER A 280 -7.88 -11.75 -11.08
N ILE A 281 -7.46 -13.00 -11.21
CA ILE A 281 -8.32 -14.17 -10.94
C ILE A 281 -7.85 -14.94 -9.71
N ARG A 282 -8.85 -15.43 -8.95
CA ARG A 282 -8.65 -16.43 -7.90
C ARG A 282 -9.64 -17.58 -8.07
N GLN A 283 -9.22 -18.77 -7.70
CA GLN A 283 -10.12 -19.90 -7.55
C GLN A 283 -10.69 -19.93 -6.14
N VAL A 284 -12.01 -20.02 -6.03
CA VAL A 284 -12.77 -20.07 -4.76
C VAL A 284 -13.66 -21.31 -4.81
N GLY A 285 -13.23 -22.37 -4.14
CA GLY A 285 -13.87 -23.67 -4.24
C GLY A 285 -13.86 -24.18 -5.69
N ASN A 286 -15.05 -24.41 -6.25
CA ASN A 286 -15.21 -24.82 -7.64
C ASN A 286 -15.56 -23.65 -8.59
N LYS A 287 -15.31 -22.42 -8.19
CA LYS A 287 -15.58 -21.20 -8.96
C LYS A 287 -14.30 -20.43 -9.23
N TYR A 288 -14.37 -19.62 -10.27
CA TYR A 288 -13.35 -18.61 -10.57
C TYR A 288 -13.94 -17.24 -10.24
N VAL A 289 -13.16 -16.42 -9.53
CA VAL A 289 -13.52 -15.05 -9.17
C VAL A 289 -12.55 -14.10 -9.84
N MET A 290 -13.07 -13.26 -10.69
CA MET A 290 -12.35 -12.17 -11.35
C MET A 290 -12.52 -10.92 -10.51
N VAL A 291 -11.42 -10.34 -10.06
CA VAL A 291 -11.36 -9.01 -9.46
C VAL A 291 -10.88 -8.00 -10.50
N PHE A 292 -11.41 -6.80 -10.50
CA PHE A 292 -11.00 -5.74 -11.40
C PHE A 292 -11.34 -4.36 -10.85
N SER A 293 -10.57 -3.35 -11.26
CA SER A 293 -10.91 -1.95 -11.04
C SER A 293 -12.14 -1.57 -11.86
N GLY A 294 -13.10 -0.91 -11.24
CA GLY A 294 -14.35 -0.56 -11.93
C GLY A 294 -15.04 0.67 -11.36
N TYR A 295 -15.96 1.21 -12.15
CA TYR A 295 -16.81 2.31 -11.72
C TYR A 295 -17.84 1.85 -10.69
N SER A 296 -18.03 2.64 -9.64
CA SER A 296 -18.98 2.38 -8.56
C SER A 296 -19.52 3.67 -7.96
N GLY A 297 -20.51 3.56 -7.10
CA GLY A 297 -21.11 4.65 -6.35
C GLY A 297 -22.62 4.78 -6.54
N PRO A 298 -23.16 4.87 -7.76
CA PRO A 298 -24.60 5.05 -8.00
C PRO A 298 -25.47 3.95 -7.36
N GLU A 299 -24.97 2.72 -7.31
CA GLU A 299 -25.68 1.57 -6.71
C GLU A 299 -25.90 1.69 -5.19
N TYR A 300 -25.13 2.56 -4.51
CA TYR A 300 -25.31 2.88 -3.09
C TYR A 300 -25.43 4.39 -2.83
N GLY A 301 -25.84 5.16 -3.86
CA GLY A 301 -26.23 6.57 -3.72
C GLY A 301 -25.09 7.57 -3.71
N LEU A 302 -23.87 7.18 -4.12
CA LEU A 302 -22.72 8.07 -4.28
C LEU A 302 -22.49 8.44 -5.76
N GLY A 303 -21.63 9.43 -5.99
CA GLY A 303 -21.11 9.76 -7.32
C GLY A 303 -20.32 8.61 -7.95
N SER A 304 -20.39 8.46 -9.27
CA SER A 304 -19.63 7.45 -10.00
C SER A 304 -18.14 7.80 -10.06
N THR A 305 -17.28 6.88 -9.58
CA THR A 305 -15.82 6.97 -9.66
C THR A 305 -15.22 5.59 -9.94
N ASN A 306 -13.94 5.53 -10.33
CA ASN A 306 -13.17 4.29 -10.45
C ASN A 306 -12.38 3.96 -9.16
N SER A 307 -12.90 4.34 -8.01
CA SER A 307 -12.28 4.11 -6.70
C SER A 307 -12.62 2.74 -6.10
N ALA A 308 -13.24 1.84 -6.86
CA ALA A 308 -13.65 0.55 -6.37
C ALA A 308 -12.99 -0.62 -7.09
N LEU A 309 -12.72 -1.68 -6.33
CA LEU A 309 -12.60 -3.01 -6.88
C LEU A 309 -13.98 -3.66 -6.94
N ARG A 310 -14.26 -4.27 -8.06
CA ARG A 310 -15.46 -5.07 -8.31
C ARG A 310 -15.06 -6.53 -8.54
N TYR A 311 -16.05 -7.42 -8.52
CA TYR A 311 -15.79 -8.81 -8.85
C TYR A 311 -16.87 -9.37 -9.76
N ALA A 312 -16.46 -10.36 -10.52
CA ALA A 312 -17.33 -11.26 -11.28
C ALA A 312 -16.92 -12.70 -11.01
N PHE A 313 -17.82 -13.63 -11.26
CA PHE A 313 -17.56 -15.04 -11.01
C PHE A 313 -18.08 -15.91 -12.17
N GLY A 314 -17.44 -17.06 -12.36
CA GLY A 314 -17.75 -18.00 -13.43
C GLY A 314 -17.33 -19.43 -13.10
N ASP A 315 -17.68 -20.36 -14.00
CA ASP A 315 -17.31 -21.77 -13.89
C ASP A 315 -16.01 -22.11 -14.66
N SER A 316 -15.44 -21.12 -15.37
CA SER A 316 -14.22 -21.28 -16.18
C SER A 316 -13.36 -20.01 -16.09
N PRO A 317 -12.02 -20.13 -16.22
CA PRO A 317 -11.12 -18.98 -16.25
C PRO A 317 -11.40 -17.96 -17.36
N LEU A 318 -11.98 -18.39 -18.47
CA LEU A 318 -12.38 -17.52 -19.59
C LEU A 318 -13.86 -17.13 -19.56
N GLY A 319 -14.57 -17.44 -18.49
CA GLY A 319 -16.01 -17.17 -18.35
C GLY A 319 -16.90 -18.24 -18.98
N PRO A 320 -18.18 -17.94 -19.27
CA PRO A 320 -18.81 -16.64 -19.08
C PRO A 320 -18.88 -16.19 -17.62
N TRP A 321 -18.86 -14.86 -17.41
CA TRP A 321 -18.81 -14.23 -16.10
C TRP A 321 -20.16 -13.69 -15.66
N ARG A 322 -20.43 -13.74 -14.36
CA ARG A 322 -21.56 -13.09 -13.73
C ARG A 322 -21.07 -12.01 -12.77
N SER A 323 -21.65 -10.82 -12.85
CA SER A 323 -21.30 -9.73 -11.95
C SER A 323 -21.67 -10.05 -10.49
N GLY A 324 -20.72 -9.82 -9.58
CA GLY A 324 -20.91 -9.99 -8.14
C GLY A 324 -21.10 -8.67 -7.40
N GLY A 325 -20.76 -7.55 -8.00
CA GLY A 325 -20.87 -6.22 -7.41
C GLY A 325 -19.54 -5.63 -6.93
N VAL A 326 -19.63 -4.76 -5.93
CA VAL A 326 -18.47 -4.04 -5.35
C VAL A 326 -17.79 -4.89 -4.29
N LEU A 327 -16.47 -5.01 -4.37
CA LEU A 327 -15.64 -5.72 -3.41
C LEU A 327 -15.11 -4.79 -2.31
N VAL A 328 -14.60 -3.63 -2.71
CA VAL A 328 -14.19 -2.53 -1.82
C VAL A 328 -14.28 -1.20 -2.56
N ASP A 329 -14.69 -0.16 -1.87
CA ASP A 329 -14.60 1.22 -2.34
C ASP A 329 -13.61 1.98 -1.45
N SER A 330 -12.46 2.38 -2.01
CA SER A 330 -11.36 3.01 -1.29
C SER A 330 -11.71 4.39 -0.71
N ARG A 331 -12.84 4.97 -1.13
CA ARG A 331 -13.37 6.21 -0.54
C ARG A 331 -13.84 6.05 0.91
N GLY A 332 -14.04 4.81 1.39
CA GLY A 332 -14.57 4.56 2.74
C GLY A 332 -16.03 4.96 2.87
N VAL A 333 -16.93 4.02 2.55
CA VAL A 333 -18.36 4.25 2.52
C VAL A 333 -18.98 4.04 3.90
N VAL A 334 -19.61 5.06 4.45
CA VAL A 334 -20.27 5.04 5.77
C VAL A 334 -21.59 5.80 5.75
N LEU A 335 -22.37 5.73 6.85
CA LEU A 335 -23.55 6.58 7.02
C LEU A 335 -23.17 8.03 7.30
N ASN A 336 -23.99 8.97 6.84
CA ASN A 336 -23.94 10.34 7.30
C ASN A 336 -24.51 10.47 8.73
N GLU A 337 -24.48 11.67 9.32
CA GLU A 337 -24.88 11.92 10.71
C GLU A 337 -26.28 11.37 11.05
N ASP A 338 -27.27 11.65 10.20
CA ASP A 338 -28.67 11.26 10.45
C ASP A 338 -29.06 9.89 9.89
N GLY A 339 -28.15 9.18 9.22
CA GLY A 339 -28.39 7.86 8.62
C GLY A 339 -29.26 7.88 7.36
N THR A 340 -29.48 9.05 6.77
CA THR A 340 -30.37 9.17 5.60
C THR A 340 -29.67 8.87 4.27
N LYS A 341 -28.34 8.87 4.24
CA LYS A 341 -27.54 8.55 3.05
C LYS A 341 -26.18 7.96 3.42
N LEU A 342 -25.57 7.27 2.47
CA LEU A 342 -24.18 6.91 2.53
C LEU A 342 -23.31 8.08 2.07
N VAL A 343 -22.12 8.21 2.65
CA VAL A 343 -21.11 9.25 2.34
C VAL A 343 -19.73 8.63 2.29
N GLU A 344 -18.82 9.32 1.61
CA GLU A 344 -17.40 8.98 1.55
C GLU A 344 -16.60 9.68 2.65
N THR A 345 -15.54 9.02 3.13
CA THR A 345 -14.67 9.53 4.20
C THR A 345 -13.23 9.73 3.76
N ASN A 346 -12.90 9.38 2.53
CA ASN A 346 -11.60 9.58 1.91
C ASN A 346 -11.77 10.13 0.49
N SER A 347 -10.70 10.71 -0.05
CA SER A 347 -10.70 11.21 -1.42
C SER A 347 -10.87 10.08 -2.44
N ALA A 348 -11.59 10.39 -3.51
CA ALA A 348 -11.77 9.50 -4.66
C ALA A 348 -10.51 9.48 -5.54
N HIS A 349 -10.04 8.28 -5.86
CA HIS A 349 -9.01 8.05 -6.88
C HIS A 349 -9.14 6.63 -7.42
N ASN A 350 -8.40 6.29 -8.51
CA ASN A 350 -8.38 4.91 -8.97
C ASN A 350 -7.90 3.97 -7.85
N THR A 351 -8.34 2.72 -7.89
CA THR A 351 -7.81 1.65 -7.05
C THR A 351 -7.55 0.41 -7.88
N HIS A 352 -6.53 -0.32 -7.53
CA HIS A 352 -6.11 -1.57 -8.14
C HIS A 352 -5.73 -2.55 -7.01
N GLY A 353 -5.93 -3.83 -7.25
CA GLY A 353 -5.59 -4.89 -6.29
C GLY A 353 -6.30 -6.19 -6.58
N SER A 354 -6.30 -7.10 -5.64
CA SER A 354 -6.86 -8.43 -5.80
C SER A 354 -7.30 -9.06 -4.48
N LEU A 355 -7.70 -10.34 -4.54
CA LEU A 355 -8.01 -11.20 -3.41
C LEU A 355 -6.87 -12.14 -3.09
N GLN A 356 -6.68 -12.47 -1.83
CA GLN A 356 -5.80 -13.56 -1.42
C GLN A 356 -6.31 -14.20 -0.12
N GLU A 357 -6.33 -15.54 -0.10
CA GLU A 357 -6.54 -16.30 1.12
C GLU A 357 -5.19 -16.50 1.83
N ILE A 358 -5.15 -16.16 3.12
CA ILE A 358 -3.99 -16.37 3.98
C ILE A 358 -4.48 -17.08 5.24
N ASN A 359 -4.01 -18.29 5.47
CA ASN A 359 -4.38 -19.12 6.62
C ASN A 359 -5.91 -19.27 6.85
N GLY A 360 -6.67 -19.37 5.77
CA GLY A 360 -8.13 -19.56 5.83
C GLY A 360 -8.93 -18.30 6.11
N GLN A 361 -8.32 -17.12 6.02
CA GLN A 361 -8.99 -15.83 5.98
C GLN A 361 -8.76 -15.18 4.62
N TRP A 362 -9.84 -14.76 3.97
CA TRP A 362 -9.79 -14.01 2.72
C TRP A 362 -9.62 -12.53 2.98
N TYR A 363 -8.76 -11.89 2.21
CA TYR A 363 -8.51 -10.47 2.22
C TYR A 363 -8.62 -9.89 0.82
N VAL A 364 -9.18 -8.67 0.72
CA VAL A 364 -9.03 -7.82 -0.45
C VAL A 364 -7.84 -6.87 -0.20
N PHE A 365 -6.92 -6.87 -1.16
CA PHE A 365 -5.80 -5.92 -1.23
C PHE A 365 -6.20 -4.82 -2.20
N TYR A 366 -5.94 -3.57 -1.83
CA TYR A 366 -6.28 -2.39 -2.62
C TYR A 366 -5.34 -1.26 -2.27
N HIS A 367 -5.50 -0.06 -2.85
CA HIS A 367 -4.70 1.09 -2.44
C HIS A 367 -5.58 2.33 -2.21
N ARG A 368 -5.04 3.33 -1.52
CA ARG A 368 -5.66 4.64 -1.30
C ARG A 368 -4.69 5.78 -1.61
N PRO A 369 -5.18 6.96 -2.04
CA PRO A 369 -4.38 8.16 -2.22
C PRO A 369 -4.43 9.05 -0.96
N PRO A 370 -3.56 8.88 0.05
CA PRO A 370 -3.67 9.61 1.32
C PRO A 370 -3.53 11.12 1.17
N ARG A 371 -2.82 11.57 0.14
CA ARG A 371 -2.54 12.98 -0.14
C ARG A 371 -3.56 13.65 -1.09
N GLY A 372 -4.64 12.95 -1.48
CA GLY A 372 -5.66 13.46 -2.38
C GLY A 372 -5.25 13.55 -3.85
N PHE A 373 -4.12 12.97 -4.24
CA PHE A 373 -3.69 12.81 -5.63
C PHE A 373 -3.07 11.43 -5.87
N GLY A 374 -3.11 10.96 -7.13
CA GLY A 374 -2.80 9.56 -7.48
C GLY A 374 -1.32 9.17 -7.55
N PHE A 375 -0.40 9.97 -7.03
CA PHE A 375 1.04 9.75 -7.22
C PHE A 375 1.81 9.39 -5.94
N ALA A 376 1.08 9.05 -4.87
CA ALA A 376 1.64 8.62 -3.60
C ALA A 376 0.66 7.64 -2.94
N ARG A 377 0.31 6.56 -3.66
CA ARG A 377 -0.71 5.60 -3.26
C ARG A 377 -0.14 4.60 -2.27
N GLN A 378 -0.87 4.34 -1.20
CA GLN A 378 -0.48 3.42 -0.14
C GLN A 378 -1.23 2.10 -0.23
N ALA A 379 -0.51 0.99 0.00
CA ALA A 379 -1.07 -0.36 0.04
C ALA A 379 -2.00 -0.53 1.24
N MET A 380 -3.23 -0.98 0.96
CA MET A 380 -4.30 -1.21 1.93
C MET A 380 -4.79 -2.64 1.86
N VAL A 381 -5.38 -3.13 2.94
CA VAL A 381 -5.99 -4.45 3.01
C VAL A 381 -7.26 -4.40 3.86
N ALA A 382 -8.22 -5.26 3.54
CA ALA A 382 -9.39 -5.46 4.38
C ALA A 382 -9.84 -6.92 4.38
N PRO A 383 -10.34 -7.46 5.49
CA PRO A 383 -10.87 -8.81 5.53
C PRO A 383 -12.22 -8.89 4.81
N VAL A 384 -12.46 -10.01 4.13
CA VAL A 384 -13.73 -10.32 3.47
C VAL A 384 -14.22 -11.70 3.84
N LYS A 385 -15.53 -11.87 3.84
CA LYS A 385 -16.22 -13.15 3.93
C LYS A 385 -16.63 -13.58 2.52
N ILE A 386 -16.25 -14.80 2.13
CA ILE A 386 -16.62 -15.37 0.84
C ILE A 386 -17.48 -16.60 1.08
N GLU A 387 -18.63 -16.67 0.40
CA GLU A 387 -19.53 -17.81 0.36
C GLU A 387 -19.80 -18.16 -1.11
N TRP A 388 -19.92 -19.45 -1.41
CA TRP A 388 -20.19 -19.91 -2.78
C TRP A 388 -21.08 -21.15 -2.82
N ASP A 389 -21.88 -21.27 -3.87
CA ASP A 389 -22.68 -22.45 -4.13
C ASP A 389 -21.86 -23.54 -4.84
N LYS A 390 -22.15 -24.80 -4.54
CA LYS A 390 -21.60 -25.94 -5.28
C LYS A 390 -22.16 -26.06 -6.70
N LYS A 391 -23.39 -25.53 -6.95
CA LYS A 391 -24.02 -25.48 -8.27
C LYS A 391 -23.16 -24.70 -9.25
N SER A 392 -23.21 -25.06 -10.53
CA SER A 392 -22.61 -24.25 -11.59
C SER A 392 -23.26 -22.85 -11.64
N VAL A 393 -22.50 -21.86 -12.13
CA VAL A 393 -23.05 -20.51 -12.36
C VAL A 393 -24.14 -20.56 -13.43
N ALA A 394 -24.00 -21.43 -14.43
CA ALA A 394 -25.01 -21.67 -15.45
C ALA A 394 -26.33 -22.17 -14.85
N ASP A 395 -26.31 -22.98 -13.78
CA ASP A 395 -27.47 -23.49 -13.04
C ASP A 395 -27.94 -22.56 -11.92
N GLY A 396 -27.43 -21.34 -11.89
CA GLY A 396 -27.81 -20.32 -10.91
C GLY A 396 -26.99 -20.33 -9.61
N GLY A 397 -25.85 -21.01 -9.59
CA GLY A 397 -24.88 -20.90 -8.49
C GLY A 397 -24.31 -19.49 -8.36
N ILE A 398 -24.08 -19.02 -7.15
CA ILE A 398 -23.58 -17.69 -6.87
C ILE A 398 -22.32 -17.73 -6.02
N VAL A 399 -21.51 -16.66 -6.13
CA VAL A 399 -20.45 -16.31 -5.20
C VAL A 399 -20.80 -14.96 -4.57
N THR A 400 -20.78 -14.91 -3.25
CA THR A 400 -21.03 -13.69 -2.48
C THR A 400 -19.78 -13.31 -1.73
N ILE A 401 -19.30 -12.08 -1.92
CA ILE A 401 -18.17 -11.51 -1.20
C ILE A 401 -18.64 -10.26 -0.48
N GLN A 402 -18.41 -10.20 0.83
CA GLN A 402 -18.88 -9.12 1.70
C GLN A 402 -17.76 -8.71 2.67
N GLY A 403 -17.87 -7.51 3.24
CA GLY A 403 -17.02 -7.10 4.34
C GLY A 403 -17.13 -8.07 5.52
N TYR A 404 -16.01 -8.31 6.19
CA TYR A 404 -15.94 -9.24 7.33
C TYR A 404 -15.78 -8.49 8.64
N ASP A 405 -16.56 -8.89 9.65
CA ASP A 405 -16.41 -8.45 11.03
C ASP A 405 -16.54 -9.66 11.99
N PRO A 406 -15.45 -10.07 12.68
CA PRO A 406 -15.47 -11.24 13.57
C PRO A 406 -16.40 -11.09 14.79
N TYR A 407 -16.80 -9.88 15.14
CA TYR A 407 -17.71 -9.60 16.26
C TYR A 407 -19.18 -9.50 15.84
N ALA A 408 -19.47 -9.39 14.54
CA ALA A 408 -20.84 -9.43 14.04
C ALA A 408 -21.42 -10.85 14.13
N LYS A 409 -22.73 -10.96 14.36
CA LYS A 409 -23.43 -12.25 14.53
C LYS A 409 -23.25 -13.20 13.35
N ASP A 410 -23.26 -12.65 12.14
CA ASP A 410 -23.12 -13.37 10.86
C ASP A 410 -21.71 -13.23 10.25
N ASN A 411 -20.79 -12.61 10.99
CA ASN A 411 -19.45 -12.23 10.55
C ASN A 411 -19.46 -11.33 9.29
N VAL A 412 -20.50 -10.54 9.09
CA VAL A 412 -20.64 -9.64 7.95
C VAL A 412 -20.72 -8.19 8.41
N TRP A 413 -19.88 -7.35 7.81
CA TRP A 413 -19.99 -5.91 7.90
C TRP A 413 -20.81 -5.36 6.72
N LYS A 414 -21.65 -4.37 6.96
CA LYS A 414 -22.41 -3.65 5.94
C LYS A 414 -22.87 -2.29 6.44
N ALA A 415 -23.02 -1.35 5.53
CA ALA A 415 -23.67 -0.07 5.80
C ALA A 415 -24.98 0.03 4.98
N LYS A 416 -26.06 0.48 5.64
CA LYS A 416 -27.38 0.64 5.00
C LYS A 416 -28.01 1.94 5.45
N ASP A 417 -28.40 2.78 4.51
CA ASP A 417 -29.10 4.03 4.78
C ASP A 417 -30.63 3.83 4.94
N SER A 418 -31.32 4.87 5.40
CA SER A 418 -32.77 4.83 5.58
C SER A 418 -33.55 4.84 4.25
N LYS A 419 -32.92 5.13 3.13
CA LYS A 419 -33.51 5.09 1.78
C LYS A 419 -33.38 3.71 1.12
N GLY A 420 -32.70 2.79 1.77
CA GLY A 420 -32.54 1.42 1.31
C GLY A 420 -31.28 1.15 0.47
N HIS A 421 -30.39 2.12 0.26
CA HIS A 421 -29.10 1.85 -0.33
C HIS A 421 -28.25 1.03 0.63
N VAL A 422 -27.53 0.04 0.07
CA VAL A 422 -26.69 -0.87 0.83
C VAL A 422 -25.30 -0.89 0.21
N TYR A 423 -24.29 -0.68 1.03
CA TYR A 423 -22.91 -1.00 0.72
C TYR A 423 -22.50 -2.20 1.60
N ASN A 424 -22.09 -3.29 0.96
CA ASN A 424 -21.71 -4.55 1.60
C ASN A 424 -20.28 -5.01 1.22
N GLY A 425 -19.54 -4.22 0.44
CA GLY A 425 -18.11 -4.41 0.23
C GLY A 425 -17.29 -4.29 1.52
N ALA A 426 -16.01 -4.57 1.44
CA ALA A 426 -15.12 -4.44 2.59
C ALA A 426 -15.10 -3.01 3.16
N GLU A 427 -15.05 -2.91 4.47
CA GLU A 427 -14.92 -1.63 5.16
C GLU A 427 -13.48 -1.11 5.06
N VAL A 428 -13.33 0.20 4.86
CA VAL A 428 -12.04 0.86 4.98
C VAL A 428 -11.77 1.14 6.46
N THR A 429 -10.74 0.51 7.01
CA THR A 429 -10.42 0.58 8.44
C THR A 429 -8.96 0.91 8.69
N SER A 430 -8.63 1.28 9.92
CA SER A 430 -7.24 1.46 10.40
C SER A 430 -6.58 0.13 10.81
N GLU A 431 -7.35 -0.95 10.94
CA GLU A 431 -6.88 -2.22 11.52
C GLU A 431 -6.21 -3.17 10.51
N GLY A 432 -6.63 -3.14 9.23
CA GLY A 432 -6.06 -4.01 8.18
C GLY A 432 -6.10 -5.50 8.53
N PHE A 433 -4.94 -6.10 8.72
CA PHE A 433 -4.81 -7.51 9.12
C PHE A 433 -5.22 -7.78 10.57
N HIS A 434 -5.27 -6.77 11.43
CA HIS A 434 -5.64 -6.91 12.83
C HIS A 434 -7.16 -6.95 13.01
N ILE A 435 -7.80 -7.98 12.48
CA ILE A 435 -9.26 -8.10 12.42
C ILE A 435 -9.96 -8.09 13.80
N PHE A 436 -9.22 -8.28 14.90
CA PHE A 436 -9.72 -8.15 16.27
C PHE A 436 -9.50 -6.76 16.86
N GLY A 437 -9.01 -5.81 16.08
CA GLY A 437 -8.68 -4.45 16.47
C GLY A 437 -7.20 -4.24 16.76
N LEU A 438 -6.77 -2.98 16.64
CA LEU A 438 -5.41 -2.52 16.94
C LEU A 438 -5.11 -2.61 18.44
N ASP A 439 -3.82 -2.73 18.80
CA ASP A 439 -3.36 -2.60 20.20
C ASP A 439 -3.69 -1.19 20.72
N PRO A 440 -4.57 -1.02 21.71
CA PRO A 440 -4.87 0.32 22.23
C PRO A 440 -3.63 1.02 22.80
N TYR A 441 -2.67 0.26 23.33
CA TYR A 441 -1.47 0.76 23.99
C TYR A 441 -0.28 0.92 23.07
N ALA A 442 -0.52 1.29 21.80
CA ALA A 442 0.50 1.68 20.84
C ALA A 442 0.23 3.10 20.32
N TYR A 443 1.29 3.76 19.82
CA TYR A 443 1.13 5.02 19.09
C TYR A 443 0.68 4.74 17.67
N TYR A 444 -0.34 5.45 17.22
CA TYR A 444 -0.81 5.44 15.84
C TYR A 444 -0.72 6.84 15.26
N SER A 445 0.11 7.00 14.25
CA SER A 445 0.17 8.22 13.45
C SER A 445 -1.18 8.56 12.82
N ALA A 446 -1.43 9.84 12.57
CA ALA A 446 -2.60 10.29 11.81
C ALA A 446 -2.71 9.62 10.42
N GLY A 447 -1.61 9.10 9.89
CA GLY A 447 -1.58 8.29 8.67
C GLY A 447 -2.40 7.00 8.73
N TYR A 448 -2.76 6.51 9.90
CA TYR A 448 -3.65 5.35 10.07
C TYR A 448 -5.13 5.71 10.17
N ALA A 449 -5.49 6.99 10.16
CA ALA A 449 -6.90 7.38 10.15
C ALA A 449 -7.61 6.86 8.90
N CYS A 450 -8.86 6.43 9.07
CA CYS A 450 -9.68 5.87 8.00
C CYS A 450 -10.99 6.65 7.78
N TYR A 451 -11.24 7.64 8.61
CA TYR A 451 -12.37 8.56 8.52
C TYR A 451 -11.85 10.00 8.60
N MET A 452 -12.04 10.78 7.56
CA MET A 452 -11.71 12.20 7.52
C MET A 452 -12.86 12.98 6.91
N SER A 453 -13.50 13.84 7.73
CA SER A 453 -14.52 14.74 7.20
C SER A 453 -13.90 15.81 6.29
N ASN A 454 -14.71 16.36 5.38
CA ASN A 454 -14.31 17.43 4.45
C ASN A 454 -13.11 17.08 3.56
N HIS A 455 -12.91 15.78 3.24
CA HIS A 455 -11.85 15.30 2.35
C HIS A 455 -10.44 15.79 2.77
N ARG A 456 -10.18 15.86 4.09
CA ARG A 456 -8.85 16.21 4.58
C ARG A 456 -7.81 15.20 4.06
N HIS A 457 -6.60 15.68 3.87
CA HIS A 457 -5.50 14.88 3.35
C HIS A 457 -4.46 14.64 4.41
N MET A 458 -3.74 13.54 4.25
CA MET A 458 -2.57 13.22 5.04
C MET A 458 -1.31 13.73 4.35
N GLN A 459 -0.32 14.12 5.14
CA GLN A 459 0.97 14.58 4.64
C GLN A 459 2.08 13.87 5.40
N ASP A 460 3.03 13.30 4.68
CA ASP A 460 4.26 12.73 5.22
C ASP A 460 5.43 13.72 5.12
N SER A 461 6.50 13.40 5.84
CA SER A 461 7.77 14.12 5.77
C SER A 461 8.62 13.71 4.56
N TRP A 462 8.21 12.68 3.80
CA TRP A 462 9.00 12.01 2.75
C TRP A 462 10.33 11.41 3.24
N ASP A 463 10.45 11.24 4.54
CA ASP A 463 11.61 10.69 5.21
C ASP A 463 11.31 9.25 5.61
N TRP A 464 11.98 8.27 5.03
CA TRP A 464 11.75 6.85 5.34
C TRP A 464 12.25 6.41 6.73
N TRP A 465 12.90 7.29 7.47
CA TRP A 465 13.10 7.09 8.91
C TRP A 465 11.89 7.56 9.74
N ASP A 466 11.04 8.40 9.15
CA ASP A 466 9.85 8.96 9.81
C ASP A 466 8.57 8.25 9.36
N ASN A 467 8.16 7.23 10.10
CA ASN A 467 6.89 6.53 9.85
C ASN A 467 5.69 7.33 10.40
N ASN A 468 5.64 8.64 10.19
CA ASN A 468 4.56 9.51 10.59
C ASN A 468 3.96 10.27 9.40
N MET A 469 2.64 10.47 9.46
CA MET A 469 1.89 11.38 8.61
C MET A 469 1.03 12.29 9.48
N ASN A 470 0.75 13.49 8.98
CA ASN A 470 -0.06 14.49 9.66
C ASN A 470 -1.37 14.69 8.91
N ILE A 471 -2.41 15.13 9.64
CA ILE A 471 -3.61 15.73 9.05
C ILE A 471 -3.64 17.18 9.51
N SER A 472 -3.42 18.12 8.59
CA SER A 472 -3.33 19.54 8.88
C SER A 472 -4.67 20.26 8.74
N SER A 473 -4.72 21.49 9.23
CA SER A 473 -5.80 22.45 9.02
C SER A 473 -7.18 21.98 9.51
N ILE A 474 -7.22 21.16 10.57
CA ILE A 474 -8.47 20.69 11.16
C ILE A 474 -9.22 21.86 11.78
N LYS A 475 -10.51 22.01 11.39
CA LYS A 475 -11.39 23.11 11.79
C LYS A 475 -12.51 22.64 12.71
N ASN A 476 -13.32 23.57 13.19
CA ASN A 476 -14.49 23.31 14.02
C ASN A 476 -15.44 22.27 13.37
N LYS A 477 -15.93 21.33 14.17
CA LYS A 477 -16.82 20.21 13.79
C LYS A 477 -16.22 19.18 12.85
N GLU A 478 -14.96 19.33 12.46
CA GLU A 478 -14.30 18.29 11.66
C GLU A 478 -13.95 17.06 12.50
N ILE A 479 -13.94 15.92 11.84
CA ILE A 479 -13.86 14.59 12.45
C ILE A 479 -12.69 13.84 11.84
N VAL A 480 -11.88 13.24 12.71
CA VAL A 480 -10.88 12.24 12.32
C VAL A 480 -11.15 10.95 13.10
N GLY A 481 -11.24 9.83 12.41
CA GLY A 481 -11.59 8.55 13.04
C GLY A 481 -10.60 7.43 12.73
N PHE A 482 -10.42 6.57 13.73
CA PHE A 482 -9.60 5.36 13.69
C PHE A 482 -10.50 4.16 14.00
N LYS A 483 -10.55 3.18 13.12
CA LYS A 483 -11.39 1.99 13.24
C LYS A 483 -10.54 0.74 13.02
N TYR A 484 -10.41 -0.12 13.96
CA TYR A 484 -10.93 -0.25 15.32
C TYR A 484 -9.78 -0.56 16.28
N PHE A 485 -9.96 -0.24 17.57
CA PHE A 485 -9.08 -0.71 18.64
C PHE A 485 -9.67 -1.94 19.32
N GLY A 486 -8.82 -2.94 19.65
CA GLY A 486 -9.21 -4.18 20.28
C GLY A 486 -9.21 -4.08 21.81
N PHE A 487 -10.38 -4.26 22.41
CA PHE A 487 -10.55 -4.26 23.88
C PHE A 487 -10.80 -5.65 24.45
N GLY A 488 -10.34 -6.70 23.76
CA GLY A 488 -10.47 -8.08 24.16
C GLY A 488 -11.81 -8.71 23.77
N GLY A 489 -12.07 -9.95 24.18
CA GLY A 489 -13.34 -10.64 23.99
C GLY A 489 -13.35 -11.76 22.96
N LEU A 490 -12.53 -11.74 21.93
CA LEU A 490 -12.22 -12.86 21.04
C LEU A 490 -10.72 -13.12 21.09
N GLU A 491 -10.26 -13.86 22.08
CA GLU A 491 -8.84 -14.10 22.34
C GLU A 491 -8.31 -15.37 21.63
N LYS A 492 -8.94 -15.81 20.58
CA LYS A 492 -8.43 -16.94 19.81
C LYS A 492 -7.36 -16.45 18.84
N ASP A 493 -6.14 -16.94 19.05
CA ASP A 493 -5.12 -16.94 18.03
C ASP A 493 -5.72 -17.58 16.76
N THR A 494 -5.97 -16.77 15.75
CA THR A 494 -6.48 -17.21 14.47
C THR A 494 -5.40 -17.03 13.43
N LYS A 495 -4.43 -17.94 13.44
CA LYS A 495 -3.63 -18.21 12.26
C LYS A 495 -2.82 -16.99 11.75
N GLY A 496 -2.01 -16.40 12.62
CA GLY A 496 -1.14 -15.28 12.27
C GLY A 496 -1.75 -13.89 12.51
N ILE A 497 -2.95 -13.85 13.12
CA ILE A 497 -3.61 -12.59 13.51
C ILE A 497 -3.60 -12.48 15.03
N LYS A 498 -2.97 -11.44 15.53
CA LYS A 498 -2.85 -11.19 16.95
C LYS A 498 -4.06 -10.46 17.49
N ALA A 499 -4.71 -11.03 18.50
CA ALA A 499 -5.68 -10.31 19.32
C ALA A 499 -4.95 -9.57 20.46
N PHE A 500 -5.37 -8.36 20.77
CA PHE A 500 -4.81 -7.55 21.85
C PHE A 500 -5.75 -7.54 23.05
N SER A 501 -5.19 -7.57 24.26
CA SER A 501 -5.94 -7.32 25.49
C SER A 501 -6.18 -5.83 25.64
N GLY A 502 -7.43 -5.44 25.77
CA GLY A 502 -7.80 -4.04 26.01
C GLY A 502 -7.48 -3.57 27.43
N ALA A 503 -8.07 -2.45 27.81
CA ALA A 503 -7.91 -1.85 29.12
C ALA A 503 -8.46 -2.74 30.24
N GLN A 504 -7.61 -3.10 31.18
CA GLN A 504 -7.98 -3.86 32.37
C GLN A 504 -8.39 -2.93 33.51
N LYS A 505 -9.25 -3.41 34.41
CA LYS A 505 -9.66 -2.65 35.59
C LYS A 505 -8.44 -2.24 36.42
N GLY A 506 -8.36 -0.98 36.80
CA GLY A 506 -7.25 -0.41 37.58
C GLY A 506 -6.02 -0.02 36.74
N ASN A 507 -6.10 -0.04 35.43
CA ASN A 507 -5.00 0.38 34.55
C ASN A 507 -4.86 1.91 34.43
N ASN A 508 -5.80 2.70 34.97
CA ASN A 508 -5.82 4.16 34.82
C ASN A 508 -5.66 4.60 33.37
N THR A 509 -6.42 4.00 32.47
CA THR A 509 -6.30 4.21 31.03
C THR A 509 -6.62 5.64 30.63
N ALA A 510 -5.71 6.29 29.93
CA ALA A 510 -5.91 7.61 29.36
C ALA A 510 -5.68 7.59 27.85
N ILE A 511 -6.43 8.43 27.10
CA ILE A 511 -6.17 8.69 25.71
C ILE A 511 -5.20 9.85 25.56
N ASN A 512 -4.22 9.69 24.68
CA ASN A 512 -3.26 10.72 24.30
C ASN A 512 -3.52 11.12 22.86
N VAL A 513 -3.60 12.42 22.61
CA VAL A 513 -3.67 13.03 21.30
C VAL A 513 -2.44 13.89 21.10
N PHE A 514 -1.70 13.61 20.03
CA PHE A 514 -0.50 14.33 19.64
C PHE A 514 -0.85 15.31 18.55
N LEU A 515 -0.69 16.60 18.80
CA LEU A 515 -1.09 17.65 17.88
C LEU A 515 -0.20 18.90 17.99
N THR A 516 -0.23 19.74 16.95
CA THR A 516 0.32 21.10 16.95
C THR A 516 -0.83 22.08 16.89
N PRO A 517 -1.05 22.94 17.92
CA PRO A 517 -2.03 24.02 17.87
C PRO A 517 -1.72 24.99 16.74
N GLN A 518 -2.73 25.43 15.98
CA GLN A 518 -2.59 26.39 14.87
C GLN A 518 -3.18 27.77 15.23
N THR A 519 -3.99 27.85 16.29
CA THR A 519 -4.62 29.07 16.78
C THR A 519 -4.09 29.44 18.16
N ASP A 520 -4.16 30.73 18.51
CA ASP A 520 -3.89 31.23 19.84
C ASP A 520 -5.12 31.14 20.78
N ASN A 521 -6.29 30.84 20.23
CA ASN A 521 -7.53 30.66 20.97
C ASN A 521 -7.59 29.26 21.62
N ALA A 522 -8.26 29.17 22.75
CA ALA A 522 -8.58 27.87 23.32
C ALA A 522 -9.56 27.10 22.43
N PHE A 523 -9.37 25.79 22.37
CA PHE A 523 -10.29 24.87 21.67
C PHE A 523 -10.36 23.53 22.40
N LYS A 524 -11.27 22.67 21.96
CA LYS A 524 -11.48 21.34 22.53
C LYS A 524 -11.48 20.27 21.47
N ILE A 525 -11.21 19.04 21.87
CA ILE A 525 -11.39 17.85 21.05
C ILE A 525 -12.26 16.89 21.86
N ASN A 526 -13.47 16.62 21.38
CA ASN A 526 -14.32 15.61 21.95
C ASN A 526 -13.89 14.23 21.44
N VAL A 527 -13.53 13.35 22.35
CA VAL A 527 -13.18 11.96 22.05
C VAL A 527 -14.45 11.13 22.13
N MET A 528 -14.83 10.56 20.98
CA MET A 528 -16.03 9.75 20.83
C MET A 528 -15.67 8.28 20.59
N ILE A 529 -16.43 7.36 21.15
CA ILE A 529 -16.32 5.91 20.90
C ILE A 529 -17.52 5.43 20.11
N ASP A 530 -17.32 4.50 19.17
CA ASP A 530 -18.30 3.81 18.30
C ASP A 530 -19.01 4.68 17.27
N GLY A 531 -18.94 5.96 17.38
CA GLY A 531 -19.51 6.89 16.41
C GLY A 531 -19.12 8.33 16.74
N PRO A 532 -19.02 9.21 15.72
CA PRO A 532 -18.67 10.61 15.94
C PRO A 532 -19.83 11.43 16.51
N TRP A 533 -21.06 10.89 16.53
CA TRP A 533 -22.26 11.56 17.02
C TRP A 533 -23.02 10.70 18.04
N ASP A 534 -23.49 11.33 19.11
CA ASP A 534 -24.40 10.73 20.09
C ASP A 534 -25.85 10.88 19.60
N ASN A 535 -26.24 10.00 18.70
CA ASN A 535 -27.58 9.97 18.12
C ASN A 535 -28.07 8.53 17.88
N LYS A 536 -29.29 8.37 17.40
CA LYS A 536 -29.90 7.05 17.19
C LYS A 536 -29.21 6.21 16.11
N THR A 537 -28.61 6.87 15.12
CA THR A 537 -27.92 6.22 13.99
C THR A 537 -26.59 5.63 14.41
N TRP A 538 -25.72 6.46 14.96
CA TRP A 538 -24.36 6.11 15.28
C TRP A 538 -24.19 5.53 16.68
N LYS A 539 -25.03 5.99 17.64
CA LYS A 539 -24.93 5.59 19.06
C LYS A 539 -23.56 5.87 19.66
N GLY A 540 -22.85 6.85 19.09
CA GLY A 540 -21.56 7.29 19.58
C GLY A 540 -21.67 7.83 21.00
N LYS A 541 -20.62 7.66 21.79
CA LYS A 541 -20.57 8.13 23.17
C LYS A 541 -19.34 8.96 23.40
N LYS A 542 -19.50 10.15 23.96
CA LYS A 542 -18.36 10.96 24.39
C LYS A 542 -17.72 10.33 25.64
N ILE A 543 -16.44 9.97 25.54
CA ILE A 543 -15.69 9.35 26.62
C ILE A 543 -14.69 10.32 27.25
N ALA A 544 -14.30 11.38 26.56
CA ALA A 544 -13.43 12.44 27.09
C ALA A 544 -13.58 13.75 26.33
N THR A 545 -13.06 14.82 26.91
CA THR A 545 -12.80 16.09 26.23
C THR A 545 -11.36 16.49 26.52
N ILE A 546 -10.58 16.67 25.48
CA ILE A 546 -9.24 17.22 25.56
C ILE A 546 -9.35 18.74 25.42
N ASN A 547 -8.89 19.48 26.42
CA ASN A 547 -8.87 20.94 26.40
C ASN A 547 -7.48 21.41 25.98
N VAL A 548 -7.40 22.23 24.95
CA VAL A 548 -6.19 22.92 24.52
C VAL A 548 -6.31 24.37 24.93
N PRO A 549 -5.51 24.83 25.90
CA PRO A 549 -5.59 26.20 26.43
C PRO A 549 -5.21 27.26 25.39
N ALA A 550 -5.74 28.47 25.55
CA ALA A 550 -5.27 29.64 24.78
C ALA A 550 -3.78 29.86 24.99
N GLY A 551 -3.07 30.28 23.95
CA GLY A 551 -1.62 30.54 24.01
C GLY A 551 -0.77 29.28 24.12
N SER A 552 -1.31 28.09 23.86
CA SER A 552 -0.52 26.85 23.76
C SER A 552 0.56 26.97 22.69
N ALA A 553 1.74 26.41 22.98
CA ALA A 553 2.88 26.46 22.06
C ALA A 553 2.52 25.80 20.69
N LYS A 554 2.85 26.48 19.59
CA LYS A 554 2.63 25.98 18.22
C LYS A 554 3.71 24.95 17.81
N THR A 555 3.91 23.96 18.69
CA THR A 555 4.81 22.83 18.50
C THR A 555 4.08 21.52 18.78
N ALA A 556 4.60 20.44 18.24
CA ALA A 556 4.02 19.11 18.46
C ALA A 556 4.03 18.78 19.97
N SER A 557 2.85 18.61 20.52
CA SER A 557 2.63 18.41 21.97
C SER A 557 1.64 17.27 22.22
N LYS A 558 1.76 16.63 23.37
CA LYS A 558 0.87 15.57 23.84
C LYS A 558 -0.20 16.14 24.78
N PHE A 559 -1.46 15.91 24.47
CA PHE A 559 -2.61 16.25 25.31
C PHE A 559 -3.31 14.97 25.74
N THR A 560 -3.65 14.87 27.02
CA THR A 560 -4.12 13.62 27.64
C THR A 560 -5.45 13.83 28.36
N ALA A 561 -6.32 12.83 28.29
CA ALA A 561 -7.54 12.78 29.07
C ALA A 561 -7.80 11.37 29.63
N ASP A 562 -8.26 11.28 30.87
CA ASP A 562 -8.67 10.02 31.51
C ASP A 562 -9.93 9.44 30.83
N VAL A 563 -9.85 8.17 30.45
CA VAL A 563 -10.95 7.41 29.84
C VAL A 563 -11.24 6.08 30.57
N ALA A 564 -10.54 5.80 31.68
CA ALA A 564 -10.61 4.56 32.44
C ALA A 564 -12.07 4.14 32.72
N LYS A 565 -12.89 5.07 33.18
CA LYS A 565 -14.31 4.83 33.45
C LYS A 565 -15.11 4.19 32.29
N TYR A 566 -14.65 4.44 31.05
CA TYR A 566 -15.39 4.03 29.85
C TYR A 566 -14.80 2.81 29.16
N VAL A 567 -13.48 2.61 29.28
CA VAL A 567 -12.76 1.58 28.50
C VAL A 567 -12.30 0.40 29.37
N GLU A 568 -12.16 0.55 30.69
CA GLU A 568 -11.82 -0.55 31.58
C GLU A 568 -12.94 -1.61 31.59
N GLY A 569 -12.57 -2.84 31.25
CA GLY A 569 -13.50 -3.95 31.14
C GLY A 569 -14.35 -3.98 29.87
N LEU A 570 -14.12 -3.03 28.95
CA LEU A 570 -14.73 -3.05 27.62
C LEU A 570 -14.27 -4.29 26.86
N LYS A 571 -15.12 -4.84 25.99
CA LYS A 571 -14.82 -6.01 25.17
C LYS A 571 -15.21 -5.75 23.73
N GLY A 572 -14.48 -6.37 22.81
CA GLY A 572 -14.72 -6.24 21.38
C GLY A 572 -13.81 -5.22 20.73
N LYS A 573 -14.12 -4.82 19.53
CA LYS A 573 -13.41 -3.76 18.82
C LYS A 573 -14.26 -2.49 18.75
N HIS A 574 -13.64 -1.36 19.00
CA HIS A 574 -14.31 -0.07 19.11
C HIS A 574 -13.60 1.00 18.31
N ALA A 575 -14.38 1.81 17.60
CA ALA A 575 -13.87 2.95 16.84
C ALA A 575 -13.67 4.16 17.77
N ILE A 576 -12.62 4.94 17.51
CA ILE A 576 -12.32 6.20 18.19
C ILE A 576 -12.38 7.34 17.19
N TYR A 577 -13.16 8.37 17.53
CA TYR A 577 -13.28 9.57 16.72
C TYR A 577 -12.87 10.80 17.53
N LEU A 578 -12.12 11.68 16.90
CA LEU A 578 -11.77 12.99 17.39
C LEU A 578 -12.65 14.03 16.71
N VAL A 579 -13.49 14.73 17.45
CA VAL A 579 -14.38 15.78 16.94
C VAL A 579 -13.88 17.12 17.44
N ALA A 580 -13.43 17.97 16.54
CA ALA A 580 -12.91 19.30 16.86
C ALA A 580 -14.03 20.25 17.27
N GLU A 581 -13.80 21.07 18.30
CA GLU A 581 -14.72 22.09 18.82
C GLU A 581 -13.96 23.39 19.10
N GLY A 582 -14.27 24.45 18.35
CA GLY A 582 -13.61 25.74 18.47
C GLY A 582 -14.36 26.83 17.70
N ASN A 583 -13.67 27.93 17.39
CA ASN A 583 -14.25 29.00 16.59
C ASN A 583 -14.44 28.54 15.14
N ASP A 584 -15.57 28.92 14.54
CA ASP A 584 -15.82 28.71 13.11
C ASP A 584 -14.73 29.39 12.27
N ASP A 585 -14.40 28.84 11.11
CA ASP A 585 -13.43 29.31 10.13
C ASP A 585 -11.95 29.36 10.58
N THR A 586 -11.64 29.02 11.82
CA THR A 586 -10.26 28.97 12.32
C THR A 586 -9.67 27.57 12.17
N GLU A 587 -8.45 27.50 11.64
CA GLU A 587 -7.65 26.25 11.73
C GLU A 587 -7.23 26.05 13.16
N LEU A 588 -7.68 24.95 13.77
CA LEU A 588 -7.47 24.68 15.19
C LEU A 588 -6.16 23.97 15.45
N PHE A 589 -5.89 22.90 14.72
CA PHE A 589 -4.68 22.09 14.92
C PHE A 589 -4.30 21.24 13.71
N THR A 590 -3.04 20.78 13.74
CA THR A 590 -2.54 19.66 12.94
C THR A 590 -2.48 18.44 13.85
N LEU A 591 -3.12 17.34 13.44
CA LEU A 591 -3.08 16.06 14.13
C LEU A 591 -1.85 15.26 13.71
N HIS A 592 -1.08 14.75 14.69
CA HIS A 592 0.06 13.85 14.46
C HIS A 592 -0.28 12.40 14.75
N GLY A 593 -1.11 12.10 15.75
CA GLY A 593 -1.49 10.75 16.08
C GLY A 593 -2.20 10.61 17.43
N ILE A 594 -2.53 9.37 17.75
CA ILE A 594 -3.21 9.00 18.99
C ILE A 594 -2.65 7.70 19.59
N GLY A 595 -2.99 7.44 20.85
CA GLY A 595 -2.75 6.15 21.51
C GLY A 595 -3.23 6.19 22.96
N PHE A 596 -3.46 5.01 23.53
CA PHE A 596 -3.85 4.89 24.93
C PHE A 596 -2.63 4.62 25.79
N SER A 597 -2.57 5.21 26.97
CA SER A 597 -1.58 4.92 27.99
C SER A 597 -2.25 4.29 29.21
N SER A 598 -1.44 3.66 30.05
CA SER A 598 -1.87 3.11 31.33
C SER A 598 -0.82 3.46 32.42
N ASN A 599 -1.10 3.08 33.68
CA ASN A 599 -0.14 3.22 34.77
C ASN A 599 1.18 2.45 34.54
N THR A 600 1.22 1.49 33.62
CA THR A 600 2.41 0.68 33.29
C THR A 600 2.99 0.95 31.91
N LYS A 601 2.30 1.68 31.03
CA LYS A 601 2.73 1.92 29.66
C LYS A 601 2.44 3.36 29.22
N SER A 602 3.50 4.14 29.07
CA SER A 602 3.46 5.46 28.44
C SER A 602 3.49 5.33 26.91
N ILE A 603 2.87 6.29 26.24
CA ILE A 603 2.88 6.41 24.78
C ILE A 603 3.54 7.72 24.41
N GLU A 604 4.53 7.65 23.53
CA GLU A 604 5.22 8.81 22.98
C GLU A 604 5.19 8.74 21.44
N ARG A 605 5.17 9.91 20.81
CA ARG A 605 5.32 10.02 19.35
C ARG A 605 6.77 9.67 18.99
N PRO A 606 7.00 8.70 18.09
CA PRO A 606 8.34 8.45 17.58
C PRO A 606 8.89 9.68 16.83
N VAL A 607 10.15 10.01 17.08
CA VAL A 607 10.86 11.08 16.37
C VAL A 607 12.10 10.46 15.73
N PRO A 608 12.28 10.56 14.40
CA PRO A 608 13.44 9.99 13.73
C PRO A 608 14.73 10.73 14.14
N PRO A 609 15.89 10.05 14.05
CA PRO A 609 17.18 10.70 14.23
C PRO A 609 17.44 11.80 13.20
N THR A 610 18.16 12.83 13.64
CA THR A 610 18.65 13.89 12.74
C THR A 610 20.13 13.72 12.46
N ILE A 611 20.56 14.08 11.24
CA ILE A 611 21.96 14.08 10.81
C ILE A 611 22.42 15.52 10.64
N SER A 612 23.66 15.78 11.06
CA SER A 612 24.37 17.04 10.79
C SER A 612 25.73 16.72 10.16
N ILE A 613 26.07 17.41 9.08
CA ILE A 613 27.32 17.23 8.34
C ILE A 613 28.09 18.56 8.38
N GLU A 614 29.39 18.47 8.68
CA GLU A 614 30.31 19.61 8.67
C GLU A 614 31.51 19.26 7.77
N ILE A 615 31.95 20.20 6.94
CA ILE A 615 33.13 20.08 6.11
C ILE A 615 34.11 21.20 6.51
N ASP A 616 35.32 20.83 6.95
CA ASP A 616 36.34 21.75 7.44
C ASP A 616 35.84 22.79 8.47
N GLY A 617 34.92 22.35 9.35
CA GLY A 617 34.28 23.15 10.39
C GLY A 617 33.10 23.99 9.93
N GLU A 618 32.71 23.93 8.66
CA GLU A 618 31.51 24.58 8.14
C GLU A 618 30.33 23.60 8.15
N LYS A 619 29.26 23.97 8.87
CA LYS A 619 28.05 23.18 8.96
C LYS A 619 27.21 23.32 7.69
N LEU A 620 26.87 22.19 7.06
CA LEU A 620 26.06 22.18 5.84
C LEU A 620 24.58 22.43 6.17
N ASN A 621 23.91 23.08 5.20
CA ASN A 621 22.45 23.19 5.26
C ASN A 621 21.82 21.88 4.78
N MET A 622 21.19 21.15 5.70
CA MET A 622 20.60 19.86 5.45
C MET A 622 19.24 20.01 4.73
N PRO A 623 19.05 19.42 3.55
CA PRO A 623 17.76 19.46 2.87
C PRO A 623 16.70 18.66 3.65
N SER A 624 15.49 19.19 3.68
CA SER A 624 14.34 18.55 4.37
C SER A 624 13.67 17.45 3.53
N THR A 625 13.92 17.41 2.21
CA THR A 625 13.31 16.47 1.29
C THR A 625 14.36 15.82 0.40
N PRO A 626 14.27 14.51 0.16
CA PRO A 626 15.14 13.83 -0.78
C PRO A 626 14.84 14.24 -2.22
N ILE A 627 15.84 14.15 -3.08
CA ILE A 627 15.63 14.16 -4.54
C ILE A 627 15.01 12.84 -4.93
N ARG A 628 14.00 12.92 -5.81
CA ARG A 628 13.31 11.76 -6.32
C ARG A 628 13.62 11.53 -7.79
N SER A 629 13.52 10.26 -8.18
CA SER A 629 13.67 9.87 -9.56
C SER A 629 12.71 10.62 -10.46
N THR A 630 13.26 11.14 -11.56
CA THR A 630 12.51 11.51 -12.74
C THR A 630 12.94 10.59 -13.88
N GLU A 631 12.17 10.52 -14.95
CA GLU A 631 12.57 9.79 -16.18
C GLU A 631 13.94 10.24 -16.71
N GLN A 632 14.39 11.44 -16.31
CA GLN A 632 15.61 12.09 -16.74
C GLN A 632 16.82 11.82 -15.83
N ASN A 633 16.58 11.52 -14.53
CA ASN A 633 17.66 11.47 -13.54
C ASN A 633 18.28 10.09 -13.34
N GLY A 634 17.78 9.07 -14.00
CA GLY A 634 18.20 7.70 -13.71
C GLY A 634 17.66 7.19 -12.36
N TYR A 635 17.59 5.88 -12.25
CA TYR A 635 16.91 5.23 -11.14
C TYR A 635 17.78 5.07 -9.89
N CYS A 636 19.08 4.86 -10.10
CA CYS A 636 20.03 4.58 -9.02
C CYS A 636 20.26 5.75 -8.07
N ASP A 637 19.84 6.95 -8.47
CA ASP A 637 20.01 8.19 -7.72
C ASP A 637 18.73 8.62 -6.97
N VAL A 638 17.75 7.74 -6.84
CA VAL A 638 16.53 8.03 -6.06
C VAL A 638 16.79 7.93 -4.56
N LYS A 639 15.95 8.61 -3.79
CA LYS A 639 16.00 8.63 -2.33
C LYS A 639 17.34 9.12 -1.75
N HIS A 640 18.02 10.03 -2.43
CA HIS A 640 19.17 10.70 -1.84
C HIS A 640 18.89 12.18 -1.56
N TYR A 641 19.66 12.74 -0.65
CA TYR A 641 19.64 14.16 -0.33
C TYR A 641 20.81 14.83 -1.05
N ALA A 642 20.52 15.78 -1.94
CA ALA A 642 21.56 16.52 -2.64
C ALA A 642 21.93 17.79 -1.86
N ILE A 643 23.23 18.03 -1.72
CA ILE A 643 23.79 19.20 -1.04
C ILE A 643 24.85 19.79 -1.96
N GLU A 644 24.81 21.11 -2.13
CA GLU A 644 25.86 21.88 -2.80
C GLU A 644 26.79 22.47 -1.74
N TYR A 645 28.09 22.22 -1.87
CA TYR A 645 29.12 22.80 -1.01
C TYR A 645 30.12 23.59 -1.86
N ASN A 646 30.25 24.88 -1.58
CA ASN A 646 31.21 25.76 -2.27
C ASN A 646 32.53 25.77 -1.50
N ALA A 647 33.49 25.00 -1.95
CA ALA A 647 34.84 24.99 -1.38
C ALA A 647 35.54 26.33 -1.66
N LYS A 648 36.38 26.80 -0.73
CA LYS A 648 37.25 27.95 -1.00
C LYS A 648 38.24 27.58 -2.10
N PRO A 649 38.54 28.47 -3.05
CA PRO A 649 39.54 28.23 -4.09
C PRO A 649 40.86 27.70 -3.50
N ASP A 650 41.43 26.71 -4.18
CA ASP A 650 42.67 26.06 -3.78
C ASP A 650 42.68 25.34 -2.41
N THR A 651 41.52 25.13 -1.83
CA THR A 651 41.40 24.43 -0.53
C THR A 651 41.15 22.95 -0.77
N LYS A 652 42.03 22.11 -0.25
CA LYS A 652 41.80 20.65 -0.20
C LYS A 652 40.92 20.32 1.03
N ILE A 653 39.80 19.66 0.81
CA ILE A 653 38.95 19.17 1.93
C ILE A 653 39.81 18.25 2.79
N SER A 654 39.92 18.58 4.06
CA SER A 654 40.76 17.87 5.03
C SER A 654 39.97 17.12 6.09
N ASN A 655 38.75 17.56 6.38
CA ASN A 655 37.96 16.96 7.43
C ASN A 655 36.46 16.98 7.10
N ILE A 656 35.81 15.82 7.24
CA ILE A 656 34.37 15.67 7.13
C ILE A 656 33.89 15.06 8.45
N SER A 657 33.03 15.79 9.16
CA SER A 657 32.43 15.37 10.43
C SER A 657 30.94 15.13 10.23
N VAL A 658 30.45 13.98 10.66
CA VAL A 658 29.04 13.63 10.62
C VAL A 658 28.59 13.26 12.03
N THR A 659 27.52 13.90 12.48
CA THR A 659 26.93 13.65 13.80
C THR A 659 25.45 13.28 13.67
N SER A 660 24.97 12.43 14.59
CA SER A 660 23.57 12.06 14.71
C SER A 660 23.03 12.39 16.10
N SER A 661 21.74 12.70 16.18
CA SER A 661 21.03 12.84 17.47
C SER A 661 20.82 11.49 18.19
N ASP A 662 20.98 10.36 17.49
CA ASP A 662 20.85 9.01 18.02
C ASP A 662 22.17 8.23 17.80
N PRO A 663 22.77 7.66 18.86
CA PRO A 663 24.06 6.96 18.76
C PRO A 663 23.96 5.60 18.03
N SER A 664 22.76 5.06 17.78
CA SER A 664 22.55 3.82 17.03
C SER A 664 22.71 4.00 15.52
N VAL A 665 22.72 5.24 15.03
CA VAL A 665 22.94 5.52 13.60
C VAL A 665 24.39 5.20 13.23
N LYS A 666 24.54 4.32 12.26
CA LYS A 666 25.83 3.99 11.64
C LYS A 666 26.09 4.98 10.49
N VAL A 667 27.32 5.47 10.39
CA VAL A 667 27.70 6.45 9.34
C VAL A 667 28.91 5.94 8.58
N VAL A 668 28.83 5.99 7.24
CA VAL A 668 29.93 5.73 6.31
C VAL A 668 30.12 6.97 5.45
N VAL A 669 31.37 7.45 5.32
CA VAL A 669 31.74 8.50 4.39
C VAL A 669 32.61 7.89 3.30
N GLU A 670 32.15 7.90 2.07
CA GLU A 670 32.92 7.38 0.91
C GLU A 670 33.94 8.43 0.44
N PRO A 671 35.04 7.99 -0.19
CA PRO A 671 36.00 8.90 -0.80
C PRO A 671 35.36 9.80 -1.86
N ILE A 672 35.93 10.99 -2.06
CA ILE A 672 35.45 11.91 -3.09
C ILE A 672 35.72 11.30 -4.48
N VAL A 673 34.63 11.19 -5.27
CA VAL A 673 34.70 10.73 -6.67
C VAL A 673 34.01 11.77 -7.53
N ASP A 674 34.66 12.23 -8.58
CA ASP A 674 34.15 13.22 -9.54
C ASP A 674 33.55 14.48 -8.88
N GLY A 675 34.18 14.94 -7.80
CA GLY A 675 33.74 16.12 -7.06
C GLY A 675 32.51 15.89 -6.17
N VAL A 676 32.12 14.63 -5.95
CA VAL A 676 31.00 14.28 -5.08
C VAL A 676 31.49 13.50 -3.86
N ILE A 677 31.04 13.93 -2.68
CA ILE A 677 31.19 13.19 -1.42
C ILE A 677 29.87 12.46 -1.16
N LYS A 678 29.95 11.15 -0.91
CA LYS A 678 28.78 10.36 -0.52
C LYS A 678 28.85 10.01 0.95
N VAL A 679 27.81 10.38 1.68
CA VAL A 679 27.62 10.02 3.09
C VAL A 679 26.40 9.11 3.19
N ILE A 680 26.59 7.94 3.80
CA ILE A 680 25.52 6.98 4.07
C ILE A 680 25.30 6.93 5.58
N ALA A 681 24.08 7.22 6.02
CA ALA A 681 23.66 7.08 7.40
C ALA A 681 22.59 5.99 7.49
N THR A 682 22.85 4.94 8.28
CA THR A 682 21.95 3.79 8.42
C THR A 682 21.27 3.81 9.80
N TYR A 683 19.96 3.74 9.83
CA TYR A 683 19.14 3.61 11.04
C TYR A 683 18.07 2.55 10.83
N ASN A 684 17.99 1.57 11.74
CA ASN A 684 17.07 0.44 11.61
C ASN A 684 17.12 -0.24 10.23
N GLU A 685 18.34 -0.49 9.73
CA GLU A 685 18.63 -1.10 8.43
C GLU A 685 18.11 -0.29 7.21
N LEU A 686 17.75 0.96 7.41
CA LEU A 686 17.36 1.90 6.34
C LEU A 686 18.45 2.96 6.13
N ASP A 687 18.89 3.11 4.90
CA ASP A 687 19.95 4.05 4.52
C ASP A 687 19.39 5.41 4.11
N LYS A 688 19.95 6.50 4.65
CA LYS A 688 19.86 7.85 4.08
C LYS A 688 21.16 8.18 3.40
N VAL A 689 21.08 8.48 2.11
CA VAL A 689 22.24 8.82 1.30
C VAL A 689 22.28 10.34 1.05
N TYR A 690 23.40 10.97 1.38
CA TYR A 690 23.66 12.39 1.14
C TYR A 690 24.73 12.47 0.06
N LEU A 691 24.41 13.09 -1.07
CA LEU A 691 25.35 13.38 -2.17
C LEU A 691 25.73 14.87 -2.10
N ILE A 692 26.96 15.13 -1.72
CA ILE A 692 27.48 16.49 -1.54
C ILE A 692 28.35 16.82 -2.74
N ARG A 693 27.88 17.69 -3.61
CA ARG A 693 28.62 18.19 -4.75
C ARG A 693 29.54 19.32 -4.27
N VAL A 694 30.84 19.14 -4.49
CA VAL A 694 31.86 20.12 -4.15
C VAL A 694 32.11 21.02 -5.35
N ASN A 695 31.72 22.28 -5.26
CA ASN A 695 32.02 23.31 -6.27
C ASN A 695 33.34 24.00 -5.86
N GLN A 696 34.32 24.00 -6.77
CA GLN A 696 35.64 24.64 -6.59
C GLN A 696 35.70 25.98 -7.31
#